data_5df4f4a262f726b9ad519a5742d6d614
#
_entry.id   5df4f4a262f726b9ad519a5742d6d614
#
_cell.length_a   1.000
_cell.length_b   1.000
_cell.length_c   1.000
_cell.angle_alpha   90.00
_cell.angle_beta   90.00
_cell.angle_gamma   90.00
#
_symmetry.space_group_name_H-M   'P 1'
#
loop_
_entity.id
_entity.type
_entity.pdbx_description
1 polymer ?
#
loop_
_entity_poly.entity_id
_entity_poly.type
_entity_poly.pdbx_seq_one_letter_code
_entity_poly.pdbx_strand_id
1 'polypeptide(L)'
;MSRPVPQPPYARASMHFEAWAGHPLVRTGRRLIGRGAPRRVRAPHDTRPLMLRRLVLLAFVILGAVIGTRAMVQILPQHGGTFAEQGLLVLFGVLFGWISAGFWTAAMGAWVMLTGHGGHSLMRELKQTPQESAGPAPRTAIVMPICNEDVPTVYGGLRATYESLARTGAMGGFDFFILSDTNQPDIKAAEQAAWTDLVSALQASQPDGAPPVRVYYRWRQRRTKRKAGNVADFARRWGKAYGYMVVLDADSLMTGECLTTLVRLMEANPEAGILQTAPRACGHETVHARVLQFGSRAYGPLFTAGMHFWQLGESHYWGHNAILRMQPFIDHCGLPALPGNGSLSGEVLSHDFVEAALMRRAGWKVWVIDDLHGSYEQVPPNLLAELQRDRRWCHGNLQNARLMFEPSLHAVHRSVFLTGVLAYASAPLWLGFLLLSTLLFTRHAHDIPIYFIEPYQMFPIWPSANLKLILTLFGLTGVLLLAPKVMSLLVILLRGRAWCYGGASRLIGSAFIEFFHSLLLAPVRMLFHTQFFLAALTGWKLEWKSPPRGDAATSWGEATRRHGLHTLFALVWIGAIHATGAPFPIWLSPIIVGLLAAIPLSVWGSRVTAGRRLERAGLLLIPEEIEPPLVLTEARRHAELIAERNADFVEAVVDSHVQHGVVTANRQRPEPTGPKAAARAERLSRALARGPEAVELEWRLRLLGDTGALAQLRDRIERREANAAWLQAKGRCPAAEAMRHEPLGEALHPPLSS
;
A
#
# COMPACT_ATOMS: atom_id res chain seq x y z
N MET A 1 23.98 33.97 11.49
CA MET A 1 24.70 33.07 10.53
C MET A 1 24.10 31.70 10.66
N SER A 2 23.33 31.24 9.64
CA SER A 2 22.75 29.90 9.62
C SER A 2 23.88 28.87 9.57
N ARG A 3 23.90 27.91 10.52
CA ARG A 3 24.85 26.79 10.47
C ARG A 3 24.69 26.05 9.15
N PRO A 4 25.79 25.67 8.46
CA PRO A 4 25.69 24.95 7.19
C PRO A 4 24.95 23.63 7.39
N VAL A 5 23.98 23.33 6.52
CA VAL A 5 23.25 22.05 6.55
C VAL A 5 24.29 20.93 6.37
N PRO A 6 24.37 19.97 7.30
CA PRO A 6 25.35 18.90 7.22
C PRO A 6 25.14 18.06 5.96
N GLN A 7 26.24 17.69 5.30
CA GLN A 7 26.21 16.80 4.15
C GLN A 7 26.04 15.35 4.62
N PRO A 8 25.23 14.53 3.94
CA PRO A 8 25.10 13.12 4.29
C PRO A 8 26.43 12.39 4.12
N PRO A 9 26.74 11.42 4.99
CA PRO A 9 27.98 10.65 4.91
C PRO A 9 28.03 9.88 3.59
N TYR A 10 28.93 10.29 2.68
CA TYR A 10 29.03 9.70 1.35
C TYR A 10 29.88 8.43 1.40
N ALA A 11 29.20 7.27 1.29
CA ALA A 11 29.86 5.96 1.30
C ALA A 11 29.27 5.08 0.20
N ARG A 12 29.98 5.02 -0.95
CA ARG A 12 29.52 4.27 -2.13
C ARG A 12 29.50 2.77 -1.91
N ALA A 13 28.43 2.12 -2.36
CA ALA A 13 28.30 0.69 -2.51
C ALA A 13 28.07 0.32 -3.98
N SER A 14 28.44 -0.89 -4.35
CA SER A 14 28.08 -1.48 -5.64
C SER A 14 26.93 -2.45 -5.43
N MET A 15 25.74 -2.13 -5.91
CA MET A 15 24.58 -3.02 -5.83
C MET A 15 24.65 -4.04 -6.96
N HIS A 16 24.53 -5.31 -6.60
CA HIS A 16 24.58 -6.42 -7.59
C HIS A 16 23.20 -6.64 -8.21
N PHE A 17 23.14 -6.74 -9.55
CA PHE A 17 21.92 -7.02 -10.31
C PHE A 17 22.07 -8.37 -11.01
N GLU A 18 21.51 -9.42 -10.40
CA GLU A 18 21.53 -10.76 -10.98
C GLU A 18 20.44 -10.87 -12.06
N ALA A 19 20.81 -11.30 -13.27
CA ALA A 19 19.84 -11.46 -14.34
C ALA A 19 18.83 -12.59 -14.02
N TRP A 20 17.56 -12.39 -14.36
CA TRP A 20 16.53 -13.41 -14.20
C TRP A 20 16.85 -14.65 -15.04
N ALA A 21 16.68 -15.82 -14.47
CA ALA A 21 16.97 -17.09 -15.13
C ALA A 21 16.02 -17.40 -16.31
N GLY A 22 14.87 -16.77 -16.35
CA GLY A 22 13.88 -16.87 -17.42
C GLY A 22 12.98 -18.11 -17.35
N HIS A 23 12.18 -18.31 -18.40
CA HIS A 23 11.17 -19.37 -18.46
C HIS A 23 11.79 -20.77 -18.31
N PRO A 24 11.13 -21.74 -17.61
CA PRO A 24 11.66 -23.10 -17.39
C PRO A 24 12.13 -23.81 -18.66
N LEU A 25 11.43 -23.69 -19.77
CA LEU A 25 11.81 -24.27 -21.06
C LEU A 25 13.13 -23.70 -21.60
N VAL A 26 13.35 -22.39 -21.48
CA VAL A 26 14.61 -21.72 -21.86
C VAL A 26 15.77 -22.19 -20.98
N ARG A 27 15.51 -22.45 -19.69
CA ARG A 27 16.51 -22.96 -18.75
C ARG A 27 16.93 -24.40 -19.06
N THR A 28 15.97 -25.24 -19.46
CA THR A 28 16.27 -26.61 -19.88
C THR A 28 17.18 -26.59 -21.10
N GLY A 29 16.92 -25.74 -22.09
CA GLY A 29 17.81 -25.51 -23.22
C GLY A 29 19.20 -25.02 -22.81
N ARG A 30 19.31 -24.07 -21.85
CA ARG A 30 20.60 -23.57 -21.35
C ARG A 30 21.37 -24.63 -20.54
N ARG A 31 20.69 -25.51 -19.80
CA ARG A 31 21.33 -26.64 -19.09
C ARG A 31 21.92 -27.65 -20.06
N LEU A 32 21.24 -27.91 -21.15
CA LEU A 32 21.75 -28.81 -22.22
C LEU A 32 22.99 -28.22 -22.92
N ILE A 33 23.19 -26.90 -22.87
CA ILE A 33 24.34 -26.19 -23.46
C ILE A 33 25.45 -25.94 -22.41
N GLY A 34 25.38 -26.53 -21.20
CA GLY A 34 26.45 -26.47 -20.20
C GLY A 34 26.63 -25.15 -19.44
N ARG A 35 25.68 -24.20 -19.51
CA ARG A 35 25.71 -22.96 -18.72
C ARG A 35 25.05 -23.19 -17.36
N GLY A 36 25.89 -23.17 -16.31
CA GLY A 36 25.58 -23.58 -14.94
C GLY A 36 24.37 -22.94 -14.27
N ALA A 37 23.78 -23.69 -13.33
CA ALA A 37 22.73 -23.23 -12.43
C ALA A 37 23.31 -22.37 -11.29
N PRO A 38 22.58 -21.35 -10.80
CA PRO A 38 23.01 -20.58 -9.64
C PRO A 38 23.15 -21.49 -8.40
N ARG A 39 24.18 -21.18 -7.59
CA ARG A 39 24.54 -21.94 -6.40
C ARG A 39 23.40 -21.95 -5.39
N ARG A 40 22.92 -23.15 -5.00
CA ARG A 40 21.94 -23.31 -3.93
C ARG A 40 22.57 -22.87 -2.61
N VAL A 41 22.08 -21.78 -2.02
CA VAL A 41 22.37 -21.47 -0.63
C VAL A 41 21.51 -22.40 0.24
N ARG A 42 22.18 -23.24 1.05
CA ARG A 42 21.51 -24.17 1.96
C ARG A 42 21.04 -23.37 3.17
N ALA A 43 19.72 -23.29 3.40
CA ALA A 43 19.19 -22.72 4.64
C ALA A 43 19.54 -23.65 5.82
N PRO A 44 20.28 -23.19 6.82
CA PRO A 44 20.47 -23.95 8.04
C PRO A 44 19.27 -23.69 8.95
N HIS A 45 18.41 -24.68 9.23
CA HIS A 45 17.63 -24.81 10.47
C HIS A 45 16.58 -25.90 10.34
N ASP A 46 16.23 -26.54 11.45
CA ASP A 46 15.20 -27.57 11.54
C ASP A 46 13.82 -26.96 11.25
N THR A 47 13.38 -27.09 10.00
CA THR A 47 12.11 -26.55 9.49
C THR A 47 10.94 -27.54 9.67
N ARG A 48 11.15 -28.70 10.29
CA ARG A 48 10.15 -29.78 10.40
C ARG A 48 8.83 -29.35 11.03
N PRO A 49 8.79 -28.69 12.21
CA PRO A 49 7.51 -28.29 12.82
C PRO A 49 6.78 -27.22 11.98
N LEU A 50 7.54 -26.37 11.29
CA LEU A 50 7.00 -25.34 10.40
C LEU A 50 6.42 -25.94 9.11
N MET A 51 7.08 -26.97 8.58
CA MET A 51 6.61 -27.71 7.40
C MET A 51 5.27 -28.41 7.70
N LEU A 52 5.11 -28.96 8.90
CA LEU A 52 3.85 -29.58 9.32
C LEU A 52 2.69 -28.57 9.31
N ARG A 53 2.88 -27.36 9.87
CA ARG A 53 1.84 -26.30 9.86
C ARG A 53 1.38 -25.95 8.44
N ARG A 54 2.32 -25.87 7.50
CA ARG A 54 2.06 -25.58 6.07
C ARG A 54 1.33 -26.74 5.38
N LEU A 55 1.75 -27.95 5.65
CA LEU A 55 1.09 -29.15 5.10
C LEU A 55 -0.35 -29.28 5.63
N VAL A 56 -0.57 -29.03 6.91
CA VAL A 56 -1.91 -29.01 7.51
C VAL A 56 -2.79 -27.95 6.87
N LEU A 57 -2.28 -26.72 6.70
CA LEU A 57 -3.02 -25.65 6.01
C LEU A 57 -3.37 -26.08 4.57
N LEU A 58 -2.39 -26.58 3.81
CA LEU A 58 -2.62 -27.01 2.43
C LEU A 58 -3.61 -28.18 2.36
N ALA A 59 -3.52 -29.15 3.28
CA ALA A 59 -4.43 -30.28 3.33
C ALA A 59 -5.89 -29.81 3.60
N PHE A 60 -6.09 -28.89 4.52
CA PHE A 60 -7.43 -28.34 4.80
C PHE A 60 -7.99 -27.53 3.61
N VAL A 61 -7.14 -26.76 2.91
CA VAL A 61 -7.55 -26.03 1.70
C VAL A 61 -7.97 -26.99 0.59
N ILE A 62 -7.17 -28.04 0.33
CA ILE A 62 -7.47 -29.04 -0.70
C ILE A 62 -8.72 -29.84 -0.33
N LEU A 63 -8.81 -30.30 0.94
CA LEU A 63 -9.96 -31.05 1.42
C LEU A 63 -11.25 -30.23 1.30
N GLY A 64 -11.22 -28.95 1.69
CA GLY A 64 -12.34 -28.02 1.53
C GLY A 64 -12.76 -27.88 0.08
N ALA A 65 -11.79 -27.63 -0.83
CA ALA A 65 -12.05 -27.52 -2.26
C ALA A 65 -12.66 -28.79 -2.85
N VAL A 66 -12.15 -29.97 -2.47
CA VAL A 66 -12.66 -31.27 -2.92
C VAL A 66 -14.07 -31.54 -2.42
N ILE A 67 -14.33 -31.34 -1.13
CA ILE A 67 -15.67 -31.53 -0.53
C ILE A 67 -16.67 -30.57 -1.16
N GLY A 68 -16.34 -29.29 -1.27
CA GLY A 68 -17.21 -28.29 -1.90
C GLY A 68 -17.50 -28.60 -3.37
N THR A 69 -16.48 -29.00 -4.15
CA THR A 69 -16.66 -29.37 -5.56
C THR A 69 -17.49 -30.63 -5.71
N ARG A 70 -17.30 -31.66 -4.87
CA ARG A 70 -18.16 -32.86 -4.88
C ARG A 70 -19.61 -32.52 -4.56
N ALA A 71 -19.85 -31.65 -3.60
CA ALA A 71 -21.20 -31.17 -3.31
C ALA A 71 -21.80 -30.42 -4.51
N MET A 72 -21.00 -29.59 -5.20
CA MET A 72 -21.44 -28.88 -6.40
C MET A 72 -21.79 -29.82 -7.56
N VAL A 73 -21.01 -30.91 -7.76
CA VAL A 73 -21.35 -31.97 -8.76
C VAL A 73 -22.76 -32.52 -8.52
N GLN A 74 -23.14 -32.75 -7.25
CA GLN A 74 -24.47 -33.32 -6.92
C GLN A 74 -25.62 -32.30 -7.10
N ILE A 75 -25.29 -31.01 -7.15
CA ILE A 75 -26.26 -29.92 -7.37
C ILE A 75 -26.53 -29.72 -8.87
N LEU A 76 -25.51 -29.97 -9.72
CA LEU A 76 -25.61 -29.73 -11.14
C LEU A 76 -26.54 -30.77 -11.82
N PRO A 77 -27.39 -30.34 -12.77
CA PRO A 77 -28.38 -31.17 -13.41
C PRO A 77 -27.83 -32.44 -14.10
N GLN A 78 -26.65 -32.34 -14.72
CA GLN A 78 -25.99 -33.46 -15.41
C GLN A 78 -24.73 -33.96 -14.68
N HIS A 79 -24.61 -33.63 -13.41
CA HIS A 79 -23.52 -34.10 -12.52
C HIS A 79 -22.10 -33.91 -13.09
N GLY A 80 -21.86 -32.85 -13.86
CA GLY A 80 -20.59 -32.57 -14.51
C GLY A 80 -20.43 -33.22 -15.88
N GLY A 81 -21.52 -33.74 -16.49
CA GLY A 81 -21.50 -34.44 -17.80
C GLY A 81 -21.28 -33.52 -19.01
N THR A 82 -21.52 -32.21 -18.86
CA THR A 82 -21.31 -31.24 -19.94
C THR A 82 -20.05 -30.41 -19.77
N PHE A 83 -19.47 -29.90 -20.88
CA PHE A 83 -18.33 -28.99 -20.85
C PHE A 83 -18.62 -27.73 -20.03
N ALA A 84 -19.85 -27.21 -20.08
CA ALA A 84 -20.25 -26.04 -19.33
C ALA A 84 -20.24 -26.32 -17.82
N GLU A 85 -20.78 -27.46 -17.38
CA GLU A 85 -20.75 -27.90 -16.00
C GLU A 85 -19.31 -28.18 -15.52
N GLN A 86 -18.49 -28.83 -16.34
CA GLN A 86 -17.06 -29.06 -16.03
C GLN A 86 -16.33 -27.73 -15.85
N GLY A 87 -16.55 -26.77 -16.75
CA GLY A 87 -16.01 -25.41 -16.61
C GLY A 87 -16.44 -24.73 -15.31
N LEU A 88 -17.72 -24.84 -14.95
CA LEU A 88 -18.25 -24.30 -13.69
C LEU A 88 -17.62 -24.96 -12.46
N LEU A 89 -17.42 -26.28 -12.49
CA LEU A 89 -16.78 -27.04 -11.41
C LEU A 89 -15.32 -26.62 -11.19
N VAL A 90 -14.57 -26.38 -12.28
CA VAL A 90 -13.20 -25.88 -12.20
C VAL A 90 -13.17 -24.47 -11.58
N LEU A 91 -14.02 -23.56 -12.07
CA LEU A 91 -14.13 -22.21 -11.52
C LEU A 91 -14.50 -22.24 -10.03
N PHE A 92 -15.51 -23.04 -9.67
CA PHE A 92 -15.96 -23.21 -8.31
C PHE A 92 -14.85 -23.77 -7.41
N GLY A 93 -14.18 -24.84 -7.82
CA GLY A 93 -13.11 -25.47 -7.05
C GLY A 93 -11.96 -24.54 -6.73
N VAL A 94 -11.52 -23.72 -7.71
CA VAL A 94 -10.47 -22.72 -7.51
C VAL A 94 -10.94 -21.62 -6.55
N LEU A 95 -12.14 -21.08 -6.75
CA LEU A 95 -12.69 -20.02 -5.88
C LEU A 95 -12.96 -20.52 -4.47
N PHE A 96 -13.52 -21.72 -4.32
CA PHE A 96 -13.79 -22.31 -3.01
C PHE A 96 -12.50 -22.63 -2.25
N GLY A 97 -11.47 -23.12 -2.94
CA GLY A 97 -10.14 -23.29 -2.38
C GLY A 97 -9.53 -21.96 -1.93
N TRP A 98 -9.73 -20.89 -2.71
CA TRP A 98 -9.25 -19.56 -2.37
C TRP A 98 -9.87 -19.00 -1.09
N ILE A 99 -11.20 -19.07 -0.93
CA ILE A 99 -11.86 -18.62 0.31
C ILE A 99 -11.53 -19.52 1.49
N SER A 100 -11.37 -20.83 1.25
CA SER A 100 -10.95 -21.80 2.27
C SER A 100 -9.55 -21.48 2.83
N ALA A 101 -8.61 -21.06 1.98
CA ALA A 101 -7.27 -20.64 2.43
C ALA A 101 -7.34 -19.42 3.36
N GLY A 102 -8.18 -18.44 3.04
CA GLY A 102 -8.43 -17.28 3.91
C GLY A 102 -9.03 -17.68 5.25
N PHE A 103 -10.05 -18.54 5.24
CA PHE A 103 -10.70 -19.04 6.46
C PHE A 103 -9.71 -19.78 7.38
N TRP A 104 -8.93 -20.73 6.86
CA TRP A 104 -8.01 -21.50 7.69
C TRP A 104 -6.85 -20.66 8.22
N THR A 105 -6.37 -19.68 7.44
CA THR A 105 -5.39 -18.72 7.94
C THR A 105 -5.97 -17.90 9.10
N ALA A 106 -7.20 -17.43 9.00
CA ALA A 106 -7.88 -16.71 10.07
C ALA A 106 -8.13 -17.61 11.30
N ALA A 107 -8.53 -18.87 11.10
CA ALA A 107 -8.74 -19.83 12.18
C ALA A 107 -7.43 -20.12 12.95
N MET A 108 -6.31 -20.25 12.25
CA MET A 108 -4.98 -20.36 12.88
C MET A 108 -4.65 -19.10 13.69
N GLY A 109 -4.96 -17.91 13.16
CA GLY A 109 -4.79 -16.65 13.89
C GLY A 109 -5.65 -16.56 15.15
N ALA A 110 -6.92 -16.97 15.05
CA ALA A 110 -7.81 -17.03 16.21
C ALA A 110 -7.27 -17.97 17.30
N TRP A 111 -6.77 -19.13 16.90
CA TRP A 111 -6.14 -20.08 17.81
C TRP A 111 -4.95 -19.46 18.54
N VAL A 112 -4.01 -18.84 17.80
CA VAL A 112 -2.83 -18.17 18.39
C VAL A 112 -3.25 -17.03 19.33
N MET A 113 -4.20 -16.22 18.89
CA MET A 113 -4.66 -15.07 19.69
C MET A 113 -5.39 -15.47 20.97
N LEU A 114 -6.16 -16.54 20.96
CA LEU A 114 -6.93 -16.99 22.14
C LEU A 114 -6.09 -17.80 23.13
N THR A 115 -5.22 -18.66 22.64
CA THR A 115 -4.47 -19.60 23.49
C THR A 115 -3.08 -19.10 23.84
N GLY A 116 -2.50 -18.19 23.05
CA GLY A 116 -1.08 -17.80 23.15
C GLY A 116 -0.10 -18.91 22.74
N HIS A 117 -0.60 -20.07 22.30
CA HIS A 117 0.24 -21.21 21.94
C HIS A 117 0.66 -21.17 20.45
N GLY A 118 1.89 -21.58 20.21
CA GLY A 118 2.44 -21.71 18.86
C GLY A 118 2.84 -20.40 18.18
N GLY A 119 2.63 -19.26 18.82
CA GLY A 119 3.15 -17.97 18.38
C GLY A 119 4.61 -17.81 18.81
N HIS A 120 5.54 -17.81 17.87
CA HIS A 120 6.93 -17.41 18.09
C HIS A 120 6.99 -15.89 17.95
N SER A 121 7.18 -15.16 19.04
CA SER A 121 7.23 -13.70 19.05
C SER A 121 8.64 -13.21 19.34
N LEU A 122 9.25 -12.55 18.36
CA LEU A 122 10.55 -11.91 18.52
C LEU A 122 10.51 -10.83 19.63
N MET A 123 9.36 -10.17 19.82
CA MET A 123 9.16 -9.20 20.90
C MET A 123 9.20 -9.85 22.28
N ARG A 124 8.66 -11.06 22.43
CA ARG A 124 8.70 -11.81 23.69
C ARG A 124 10.13 -12.25 23.99
N GLU A 125 10.85 -12.75 23.00
CA GLU A 125 12.24 -13.14 23.14
C GLU A 125 13.13 -11.97 23.51
N LEU A 126 12.95 -10.80 22.87
CA LEU A 126 13.67 -9.58 23.21
C LEU A 126 13.47 -9.16 24.68
N LYS A 127 12.25 -9.35 25.23
CA LYS A 127 11.97 -9.02 26.65
C LYS A 127 12.62 -10.02 27.63
N GLN A 128 12.86 -11.23 27.20
CA GLN A 128 13.44 -12.30 28.04
C GLN A 128 14.97 -12.34 27.98
N THR A 129 15.57 -11.76 26.94
CA THR A 129 17.03 -11.71 26.77
C THR A 129 17.58 -10.54 27.62
N PRO A 130 18.51 -10.80 28.55
CA PRO A 130 19.19 -9.72 29.25
C PRO A 130 19.85 -8.78 28.24
N GLN A 131 19.72 -7.48 28.49
CA GLN A 131 20.29 -6.45 27.63
C GLN A 131 21.79 -6.34 27.93
N GLU A 132 22.59 -7.35 27.56
CA GLU A 132 24.04 -7.18 27.49
C GLU A 132 24.34 -6.12 26.46
N SER A 133 25.02 -5.07 26.88
CA SER A 133 25.43 -3.95 26.03
C SER A 133 26.42 -4.44 24.97
N ALA A 134 25.93 -5.05 23.90
CA ALA A 134 26.65 -5.05 22.64
C ALA A 134 26.90 -3.56 22.32
N GLY A 135 28.13 -3.18 21.95
CA GLY A 135 28.51 -1.77 21.73
C GLY A 135 27.48 -0.90 20.99
N PRO A 136 27.79 0.31 20.60
CA PRO A 136 26.82 1.20 19.99
C PRO A 136 26.23 0.56 18.73
N ALA A 137 24.89 0.46 18.68
CA ALA A 137 24.18 -0.08 17.51
C ALA A 137 24.58 0.65 16.22
N PRO A 138 24.69 -0.06 15.09
CA PRO A 138 24.98 0.56 13.80
C PRO A 138 23.97 1.66 13.46
N ARG A 139 24.44 2.72 12.77
CA ARG A 139 23.56 3.81 12.36
C ARG A 139 22.45 3.32 11.44
N THR A 140 21.28 3.89 11.61
CA THR A 140 20.07 3.57 10.86
C THR A 140 19.65 4.77 10.00
N ALA A 141 19.42 4.54 8.70
CA ALA A 141 18.84 5.54 7.81
C ALA A 141 17.32 5.37 7.74
N ILE A 142 16.56 6.42 8.01
CA ILE A 142 15.12 6.47 7.75
C ILE A 142 14.96 7.12 6.37
N VAL A 143 14.44 6.37 5.41
CA VAL A 143 14.31 6.81 4.02
C VAL A 143 12.83 6.93 3.62
N MET A 144 12.45 8.09 3.12
CA MET A 144 11.10 8.40 2.68
C MET A 144 11.13 8.78 1.18
N PRO A 145 10.92 7.83 0.26
CA PRO A 145 10.79 8.11 -1.15
C PRO A 145 9.44 8.76 -1.47
N ILE A 146 9.45 9.95 -2.05
CA ILE A 146 8.26 10.73 -2.40
C ILE A 146 8.21 11.06 -3.89
N CYS A 147 7.01 11.24 -4.45
CA CYS A 147 6.80 11.61 -5.85
C CYS A 147 5.46 12.33 -6.05
N ASN A 148 5.45 13.64 -6.11
CA ASN A 148 4.26 14.49 -6.21
C ASN A 148 3.25 14.20 -5.08
N GLU A 149 3.74 14.05 -3.85
CA GLU A 149 2.92 13.80 -2.67
C GLU A 149 2.36 15.12 -2.09
N ASP A 150 1.42 14.99 -1.15
CA ASP A 150 0.90 16.11 -0.38
C ASP A 150 1.96 16.57 0.62
N VAL A 151 2.51 17.77 0.40
CA VAL A 151 3.66 18.28 1.17
C VAL A 151 3.34 18.44 2.66
N PRO A 152 2.17 18.98 3.06
CA PRO A 152 1.78 19.06 4.46
C PRO A 152 1.77 17.70 5.16
N THR A 153 1.17 16.69 4.56
CA THR A 153 1.11 15.33 5.12
C THR A 153 2.51 14.73 5.29
N VAL A 154 3.36 14.82 4.25
CA VAL A 154 4.73 14.28 4.25
C VAL A 154 5.57 14.92 5.37
N TYR A 155 5.64 16.25 5.39
CA TYR A 155 6.54 16.96 6.31
C TYR A 155 6.00 17.05 7.74
N GLY A 156 4.66 17.11 7.90
CA GLY A 156 4.01 17.01 9.21
C GLY A 156 4.26 15.65 9.86
N GLY A 157 4.10 14.56 9.07
CA GLY A 157 4.38 13.19 9.52
C GLY A 157 5.86 12.95 9.83
N LEU A 158 6.76 13.44 8.98
CA LEU A 158 8.19 13.32 9.18
C LEU A 158 8.65 14.05 10.46
N ARG A 159 8.13 15.26 10.69
CA ARG A 159 8.41 16.06 11.90
C ARG A 159 7.94 15.33 13.15
N ALA A 160 6.71 14.84 13.18
CA ALA A 160 6.16 14.10 14.32
C ALA A 160 6.96 12.82 14.60
N THR A 161 7.37 12.08 13.56
CA THR A 161 8.25 10.91 13.70
C THR A 161 9.62 11.28 14.28
N TYR A 162 10.22 12.38 13.80
CA TYR A 162 11.49 12.89 14.31
C TYR A 162 11.38 13.28 15.79
N GLU A 163 10.38 14.08 16.15
CA GLU A 163 10.15 14.53 17.54
C GLU A 163 9.85 13.34 18.46
N SER A 164 9.07 12.35 18.00
CA SER A 164 8.82 11.10 18.73
C SER A 164 10.12 10.33 18.99
N LEU A 165 11.00 10.24 18.00
CA LEU A 165 12.31 9.58 18.16
C LEU A 165 13.25 10.39 19.08
N ALA A 166 13.24 11.71 18.99
CA ALA A 166 14.03 12.57 19.87
C ALA A 166 13.69 12.35 21.34
N ARG A 167 12.40 12.17 21.68
CA ARG A 167 11.94 11.87 23.04
C ARG A 167 12.49 10.56 23.61
N THR A 168 12.91 9.61 22.77
CA THR A 168 13.53 8.35 23.23
C THR A 168 15.00 8.51 23.62
N GLY A 169 15.64 9.63 23.30
CA GLY A 169 17.08 9.86 23.50
C GLY A 169 17.98 9.13 22.47
N ALA A 170 17.42 8.36 21.55
CA ALA A 170 18.18 7.54 20.61
C ALA A 170 18.52 8.25 19.28
N MET A 171 18.20 9.54 19.15
CA MET A 171 18.34 10.31 17.89
C MET A 171 19.76 10.23 17.29
N GLY A 172 20.80 10.09 18.11
CA GLY A 172 22.19 10.01 17.65
C GLY A 172 22.48 8.86 16.68
N GLY A 173 21.69 7.78 16.75
CA GLY A 173 21.79 6.59 15.89
C GLY A 173 21.06 6.69 14.54
N PHE A 174 20.30 7.79 14.30
CA PHE A 174 19.41 7.87 13.13
C PHE A 174 19.68 9.09 12.26
N ASP A 175 19.52 8.92 10.94
CA ASP A 175 19.52 9.97 9.94
C ASP A 175 18.28 9.86 9.07
N PHE A 176 17.69 11.00 8.71
CA PHE A 176 16.48 11.05 7.89
C PHE A 176 16.80 11.48 6.46
N PHE A 177 16.21 10.81 5.47
CA PHE A 177 16.41 11.09 4.06
C PHE A 177 15.07 11.21 3.33
N ILE A 178 14.81 12.39 2.79
CA ILE A 178 13.70 12.63 1.88
C ILE A 178 14.22 12.43 0.46
N LEU A 179 13.71 11.40 -0.22
CA LEU A 179 14.18 10.99 -1.53
C LEU A 179 13.13 11.35 -2.59
N SER A 180 13.21 12.57 -3.13
CA SER A 180 12.21 13.10 -4.05
C SER A 180 12.46 12.67 -5.50
N ASP A 181 11.39 12.16 -6.14
CA ASP A 181 11.23 11.91 -7.57
C ASP A 181 10.17 12.86 -8.18
N THR A 182 9.83 13.93 -7.51
CA THR A 182 8.77 14.86 -7.90
C THR A 182 9.06 15.54 -9.25
N ASN A 183 8.02 15.63 -10.09
CA ASN A 183 8.07 16.18 -11.45
C ASN A 183 7.14 17.36 -11.70
N GLN A 184 6.42 17.77 -10.68
CA GLN A 184 5.60 18.97 -10.68
C GLN A 184 6.42 20.09 -10.03
N PRO A 185 6.66 21.23 -10.74
CA PRO A 185 7.50 22.31 -10.23
C PRO A 185 6.98 22.90 -8.94
N ASP A 186 5.65 23.09 -8.84
CA ASP A 186 5.00 23.71 -7.67
C ASP A 186 5.22 22.82 -6.44
N ILE A 187 4.96 21.51 -6.55
CA ILE A 187 5.20 20.57 -5.46
C ILE A 187 6.68 20.50 -5.10
N LYS A 188 7.59 20.53 -6.10
CA LYS A 188 9.03 20.53 -5.82
C LYS A 188 9.47 21.78 -5.06
N ALA A 189 8.94 22.95 -5.41
CA ALA A 189 9.22 24.20 -4.69
C ALA A 189 8.73 24.11 -3.25
N ALA A 190 7.49 23.64 -3.06
CA ALA A 190 6.91 23.40 -1.74
C ALA A 190 7.72 22.40 -0.89
N GLU A 191 8.16 21.26 -1.47
CA GLU A 191 9.01 20.27 -0.78
C GLU A 191 10.30 20.91 -0.28
N GLN A 192 10.96 21.73 -1.10
CA GLN A 192 12.23 22.35 -0.75
C GLN A 192 12.10 23.43 0.33
N ALA A 193 11.03 24.24 0.26
CA ALA A 193 10.71 25.22 1.28
C ALA A 193 10.37 24.52 2.61
N ALA A 194 9.46 23.54 2.59
CA ALA A 194 9.07 22.80 3.78
C ALA A 194 10.23 22.05 4.44
N TRP A 195 11.18 21.52 3.64
CA TRP A 195 12.39 20.90 4.18
C TRP A 195 13.26 21.91 4.93
N THR A 196 13.46 23.10 4.39
CA THR A 196 14.28 24.14 5.04
C THR A 196 13.61 24.61 6.32
N ASP A 197 12.29 24.82 6.29
CA ASP A 197 11.50 25.20 7.47
C ASP A 197 11.57 24.13 8.56
N LEU A 198 11.43 22.85 8.17
CA LEU A 198 11.55 21.72 9.08
C LEU A 198 12.93 21.70 9.76
N VAL A 199 14.02 21.78 8.98
CA VAL A 199 15.38 21.75 9.52
C VAL A 199 15.62 22.94 10.46
N SER A 200 15.16 24.15 10.07
CA SER A 200 15.27 25.35 10.89
C SER A 200 14.50 25.24 12.21
N ALA A 201 13.26 24.75 12.16
CA ALA A 201 12.43 24.54 13.35
C ALA A 201 13.03 23.50 14.29
N LEU A 202 13.54 22.39 13.76
CA LEU A 202 14.19 21.35 14.56
C LEU A 202 15.50 21.84 15.18
N GLN A 203 16.29 22.66 14.47
CA GLN A 203 17.51 23.27 15.04
C GLN A 203 17.19 24.25 16.14
N ALA A 204 16.14 25.07 15.97
CA ALA A 204 15.70 26.03 16.98
C ALA A 204 15.18 25.37 18.28
N SER A 205 14.64 24.16 18.16
CA SER A 205 14.13 23.39 19.32
C SER A 205 15.21 22.61 20.08
N GLN A 206 16.44 22.54 19.54
CA GLN A 206 17.54 21.83 20.19
C GLN A 206 18.28 22.73 21.20
N PRO A 207 18.81 22.18 22.33
CA PRO A 207 19.67 22.90 23.24
C PRO A 207 20.93 23.44 22.54
N ASP A 208 21.47 24.53 23.07
CA ASP A 208 22.75 25.06 22.59
C ASP A 208 23.86 24.01 22.71
N GLY A 209 24.63 23.85 21.62
CA GLY A 209 25.71 22.85 21.57
C GLY A 209 25.25 21.46 21.12
N ALA A 210 23.96 21.21 20.91
CA ALA A 210 23.47 19.93 20.33
C ALA A 210 24.06 19.67 18.93
N PRO A 211 24.25 18.40 18.57
CA PRO A 211 24.69 18.04 17.22
C PRO A 211 23.72 18.54 16.16
N PRO A 212 24.20 18.85 14.94
CA PRO A 212 23.34 19.38 13.88
C PRO A 212 22.23 18.39 13.51
N VAL A 213 21.05 18.93 13.16
CA VAL A 213 19.90 18.15 12.66
C VAL A 213 20.28 17.38 11.41
N ARG A 214 20.04 16.09 11.39
CA ARG A 214 20.42 15.18 10.30
C ARG A 214 19.20 14.76 9.49
N VAL A 215 18.59 15.74 8.81
CA VAL A 215 17.48 15.55 7.88
C VAL A 215 17.94 16.04 6.51
N TYR A 216 18.03 15.13 5.57
CA TYR A 216 18.60 15.37 4.24
C TYR A 216 17.52 15.31 3.16
N TYR A 217 17.56 16.25 2.22
CA TYR A 217 16.70 16.25 1.03
C TYR A 217 17.53 15.95 -0.22
N ARG A 218 17.05 15.01 -1.05
CA ARG A 218 17.68 14.72 -2.33
C ARG A 218 16.62 14.58 -3.41
N TRP A 219 16.68 15.42 -4.42
CA TRP A 219 15.88 15.31 -5.63
C TRP A 219 16.66 14.59 -6.74
N ARG A 220 16.01 13.66 -7.46
CA ARG A 220 16.58 12.87 -8.53
C ARG A 220 16.01 13.29 -9.88
N GLN A 221 16.89 13.71 -10.81
CA GLN A 221 16.49 14.13 -12.16
C GLN A 221 16.08 12.95 -13.03
N ARG A 222 16.84 11.83 -13.00
CA ARG A 222 16.55 10.60 -13.74
C ARG A 222 15.81 9.63 -12.85
N ARG A 223 14.51 9.44 -13.12
CA ARG A 223 13.58 8.64 -12.30
C ARG A 223 13.41 7.24 -12.86
N THR A 224 14.48 6.45 -12.89
CA THR A 224 14.44 5.06 -13.32
C THR A 224 13.93 4.17 -12.19
N LYS A 225 13.12 3.18 -12.51
CA LYS A 225 12.60 2.14 -11.59
C LYS A 225 11.80 2.69 -10.39
N ARG A 226 11.19 3.88 -10.53
CA ARG A 226 10.28 4.47 -9.52
C ARG A 226 10.82 4.36 -8.08
N LYS A 227 9.99 3.97 -7.09
CA LYS A 227 10.35 3.81 -5.67
C LYS A 227 11.55 2.86 -5.49
N ALA A 228 11.51 1.64 -6.06
CA ALA A 228 12.62 0.69 -5.96
C ALA A 228 13.95 1.26 -6.46
N GLY A 229 13.93 1.97 -7.60
CA GLY A 229 15.13 2.63 -8.13
C GLY A 229 15.58 3.82 -7.31
N ASN A 230 14.67 4.48 -6.58
CA ASN A 230 14.97 5.58 -5.68
C ASN A 230 15.70 5.08 -4.44
N VAL A 231 15.18 4.02 -3.80
CA VAL A 231 15.80 3.35 -2.66
C VAL A 231 17.15 2.71 -3.06
N ALA A 232 17.22 2.05 -4.22
CA ALA A 232 18.47 1.48 -4.73
C ALA A 232 19.55 2.55 -5.01
N ASP A 233 19.17 3.74 -5.49
CA ASP A 233 20.10 4.86 -5.68
C ASP A 233 20.61 5.40 -4.34
N PHE A 234 19.75 5.46 -3.32
CA PHE A 234 20.16 5.78 -1.95
C PHE A 234 21.17 4.75 -1.43
N ALA A 235 20.84 3.47 -1.50
CA ALA A 235 21.72 2.39 -1.02
C ALA A 235 23.09 2.41 -1.69
N ARG A 236 23.16 2.69 -2.99
CA ARG A 236 24.44 2.82 -3.72
C ARG A 236 25.26 4.05 -3.31
N ARG A 237 24.65 5.16 -2.92
CA ARG A 237 25.37 6.41 -2.60
C ARG A 237 25.83 6.47 -1.16
N TRP A 238 25.01 6.00 -0.25
CA TRP A 238 25.20 6.20 1.19
C TRP A 238 25.12 4.91 2.00
N GLY A 239 24.71 3.81 1.37
CA GLY A 239 24.37 2.56 2.09
C GLY A 239 25.47 2.03 2.99
N LYS A 240 26.74 2.11 2.60
CA LYS A 240 27.87 1.64 3.44
C LYS A 240 28.06 2.41 4.75
N ALA A 241 27.43 3.57 4.92
CA ALA A 241 27.49 4.34 6.15
C ALA A 241 26.47 3.84 7.20
N TYR A 242 25.57 2.94 6.83
CA TYR A 242 24.46 2.49 7.67
C TYR A 242 24.43 0.96 7.79
N GLY A 243 24.15 0.47 9.00
CA GLY A 243 23.86 -0.95 9.21
C GLY A 243 22.43 -1.30 8.80
N TYR A 244 21.51 -0.36 9.00
CA TYR A 244 20.08 -0.54 8.77
C TYR A 244 19.46 0.59 7.95
N MET A 245 18.34 0.26 7.33
CA MET A 245 17.48 1.21 6.63
C MET A 245 16.02 0.95 7.03
N VAL A 246 15.32 1.99 7.49
CA VAL A 246 13.87 1.97 7.65
C VAL A 246 13.25 2.66 6.44
N VAL A 247 12.33 1.98 5.74
CA VAL A 247 11.63 2.55 4.58
C VAL A 247 10.26 3.01 5.02
N LEU A 248 9.93 4.28 4.74
CA LEU A 248 8.62 4.88 4.97
C LEU A 248 7.97 5.24 3.64
N ASP A 249 6.64 5.18 3.55
CA ASP A 249 5.88 5.84 2.49
C ASP A 249 5.55 7.29 2.89
N ALA A 250 5.04 8.06 1.96
CA ALA A 250 4.71 9.47 2.16
C ALA A 250 3.64 9.70 3.27
N ASP A 251 2.83 8.70 3.53
CA ASP A 251 1.74 8.66 4.52
C ASP A 251 2.07 7.80 5.74
N SER A 252 3.29 7.26 5.79
CA SER A 252 3.75 6.42 6.91
C SER A 252 4.12 7.25 8.13
N LEU A 253 3.69 6.79 9.31
CA LEU A 253 4.06 7.34 10.60
C LEU A 253 4.57 6.25 11.51
N MET A 254 5.70 6.50 12.19
CA MET A 254 6.25 5.57 13.16
C MET A 254 6.66 6.30 14.44
N THR A 255 6.35 5.70 15.60
CA THR A 255 6.83 6.24 16.87
C THR A 255 8.32 5.96 17.08
N GLY A 256 9.00 6.81 17.84
CA GLY A 256 10.40 6.60 18.18
C GLY A 256 10.65 5.28 18.91
N GLU A 257 9.71 4.87 19.77
CA GLU A 257 9.76 3.58 20.47
C GLU A 257 9.67 2.40 19.49
N CYS A 258 8.83 2.50 18.46
CA CYS A 258 8.75 1.49 17.41
C CYS A 258 10.08 1.39 16.65
N LEU A 259 10.64 2.52 16.24
CA LEU A 259 11.92 2.59 15.52
C LEU A 259 13.09 2.03 16.33
N THR A 260 13.21 2.41 17.59
CA THR A 260 14.28 1.90 18.48
C THR A 260 14.11 0.41 18.77
N THR A 261 12.87 -0.06 18.92
CA THR A 261 12.57 -1.48 19.12
C THR A 261 12.93 -2.30 17.90
N LEU A 262 12.66 -1.81 16.69
CA LEU A 262 13.07 -2.48 15.45
C LEU A 262 14.59 -2.64 15.35
N VAL A 263 15.36 -1.61 15.73
CA VAL A 263 16.83 -1.72 15.77
C VAL A 263 17.27 -2.77 16.79
N ARG A 264 16.69 -2.77 18.00
CA ARG A 264 16.99 -3.77 19.03
C ARG A 264 16.67 -5.20 18.58
N LEU A 265 15.55 -5.38 17.86
CA LEU A 265 15.17 -6.67 17.27
C LEU A 265 16.16 -7.12 16.20
N MET A 266 16.66 -6.20 15.36
CA MET A 266 17.69 -6.51 14.36
C MET A 266 19.02 -6.91 15.00
N GLU A 267 19.42 -6.27 16.09
CA GLU A 267 20.62 -6.63 16.86
C GLU A 267 20.48 -8.01 17.52
N ALA A 268 19.32 -8.27 18.14
CA ALA A 268 19.03 -9.55 18.77
C ALA A 268 18.88 -10.72 17.75
N ASN A 269 18.64 -10.41 16.48
CA ASN A 269 18.43 -11.39 15.42
C ASN A 269 19.40 -11.20 14.24
N PRO A 270 20.67 -11.62 14.35
CA PRO A 270 21.69 -11.41 13.32
C PRO A 270 21.34 -12.00 11.95
N GLU A 271 20.49 -13.03 11.90
CA GLU A 271 20.02 -13.72 10.69
C GLU A 271 18.81 -13.00 10.02
N ALA A 272 18.23 -12.00 10.67
CA ALA A 272 17.13 -11.24 10.11
C ALA A 272 17.65 -10.25 9.05
N GLY A 273 17.12 -10.36 7.85
CA GLY A 273 17.37 -9.42 6.76
C GLY A 273 16.33 -8.31 6.69
N ILE A 274 15.06 -8.64 6.97
CA ILE A 274 13.91 -7.70 6.97
C ILE A 274 13.02 -8.01 8.18
N LEU A 275 12.64 -6.94 8.90
CA LEU A 275 11.57 -6.98 9.89
C LEU A 275 10.48 -5.99 9.46
N GLN A 276 9.33 -6.52 9.13
CA GLN A 276 8.14 -5.79 8.70
C GLN A 276 7.21 -5.59 9.89
N THR A 277 6.82 -4.36 10.20
CA THR A 277 5.73 -4.11 11.15
C THR A 277 4.38 -4.40 10.50
N ALA A 278 3.32 -4.50 11.29
CA ALA A 278 1.93 -4.50 10.81
C ALA A 278 1.33 -3.08 10.99
N PRO A 279 1.43 -2.18 9.97
CA PRO A 279 0.94 -0.82 10.09
C PRO A 279 -0.55 -0.77 10.37
N ARG A 280 -0.96 0.22 11.15
CA ARG A 280 -2.36 0.43 11.53
C ARG A 280 -2.97 1.51 10.66
N ALA A 281 -4.05 1.15 9.98
CA ALA A 281 -4.76 2.05 9.09
C ALA A 281 -5.52 3.11 9.88
N CYS A 282 -5.25 4.40 9.63
CA CYS A 282 -5.91 5.54 10.27
C CYS A 282 -5.78 6.82 9.42
N GLY A 283 -6.41 7.90 9.84
CA GLY A 283 -6.13 9.26 9.35
C GLY A 283 -7.16 9.87 8.41
N HIS A 284 -8.08 9.12 7.82
CA HIS A 284 -9.13 9.64 6.93
C HIS A 284 -10.53 9.57 7.53
N GLU A 285 -11.40 10.52 7.14
CA GLU A 285 -12.72 10.73 7.73
C GLU A 285 -13.89 10.39 6.79
N THR A 286 -13.64 10.03 5.53
CA THR A 286 -14.70 9.61 4.60
C THR A 286 -15.36 8.30 5.05
N VAL A 287 -16.59 8.04 4.64
CA VAL A 287 -17.29 6.77 4.98
C VAL A 287 -16.47 5.57 4.48
N HIS A 288 -15.96 5.64 3.25
CA HIS A 288 -15.18 4.56 2.64
C HIS A 288 -13.89 4.26 3.43
N ALA A 289 -13.13 5.30 3.76
CA ALA A 289 -11.91 5.16 4.53
C ALA A 289 -12.18 4.63 5.95
N ARG A 290 -13.25 5.11 6.63
CA ARG A 290 -13.64 4.60 7.94
C ARG A 290 -13.98 3.12 7.91
N VAL A 291 -14.69 2.66 6.88
CA VAL A 291 -14.99 1.23 6.68
C VAL A 291 -13.69 0.44 6.50
N LEU A 292 -12.75 0.92 5.68
CA LEU A 292 -11.46 0.26 5.48
C LEU A 292 -10.60 0.26 6.75
N GLN A 293 -10.53 1.38 7.46
CA GLN A 293 -9.81 1.52 8.72
C GLN A 293 -10.38 0.57 9.78
N PHE A 294 -11.70 0.58 9.97
CA PHE A 294 -12.37 -0.34 10.89
C PHE A 294 -12.10 -1.80 10.53
N GLY A 295 -12.27 -2.19 9.26
CA GLY A 295 -12.00 -3.55 8.78
C GLY A 295 -10.54 -3.97 9.01
N SER A 296 -9.59 -3.09 8.69
CA SER A 296 -8.16 -3.33 8.93
C SER A 296 -7.86 -3.51 10.43
N ARG A 297 -8.43 -2.65 11.31
CA ARG A 297 -8.17 -2.70 12.74
C ARG A 297 -8.90 -3.81 13.46
N ALA A 298 -10.15 -4.13 13.06
CA ALA A 298 -10.92 -5.21 13.68
C ALA A 298 -10.45 -6.59 13.20
N TYR A 299 -10.20 -6.79 11.90
CA TYR A 299 -9.95 -8.13 11.33
C TYR A 299 -8.49 -8.37 11.00
N GLY A 300 -7.72 -7.32 10.69
CA GLY A 300 -6.31 -7.42 10.30
C GLY A 300 -5.43 -8.22 11.27
N PRO A 301 -5.48 -7.96 12.59
CA PRO A 301 -4.65 -8.68 13.57
C PRO A 301 -4.83 -10.19 13.53
N LEU A 302 -6.08 -10.68 13.27
CA LEU A 302 -6.37 -12.11 13.17
C LEU A 302 -5.61 -12.75 11.99
N PHE A 303 -5.70 -12.11 10.82
CA PHE A 303 -5.03 -12.59 9.62
C PHE A 303 -3.51 -12.49 9.73
N THR A 304 -2.99 -11.41 10.30
CA THR A 304 -1.55 -11.22 10.50
C THR A 304 -0.98 -12.29 11.45
N ALA A 305 -1.66 -12.56 12.57
CA ALA A 305 -1.26 -13.63 13.49
C ALA A 305 -1.30 -15.02 12.81
N GLY A 306 -2.32 -15.27 11.98
CA GLY A 306 -2.41 -16.52 11.21
C GLY A 306 -1.30 -16.65 10.17
N MET A 307 -1.00 -15.61 9.42
CA MET A 307 0.12 -15.58 8.48
C MET A 307 1.45 -15.78 9.22
N HIS A 308 1.67 -15.06 10.31
CA HIS A 308 2.86 -15.21 11.12
C HIS A 308 3.04 -16.66 11.61
N PHE A 309 1.96 -17.33 12.03
CA PHE A 309 1.97 -18.71 12.53
C PHE A 309 2.55 -19.74 11.54
N TRP A 310 2.27 -19.62 10.24
CA TRP A 310 2.75 -20.58 9.25
C TRP A 310 3.91 -20.08 8.39
N GLN A 311 4.19 -18.76 8.38
CA GLN A 311 5.32 -18.18 7.63
C GLN A 311 6.60 -18.04 8.47
N LEU A 312 6.48 -17.50 9.68
CA LEU A 312 7.63 -17.17 10.55
C LEU A 312 8.70 -16.37 9.78
N GLY A 313 9.98 -16.76 9.91
CA GLY A 313 11.12 -16.12 9.22
C GLY A 313 11.14 -16.22 7.69
N GLU A 314 10.05 -16.61 7.06
CA GLU A 314 9.85 -16.72 5.62
C GLU A 314 8.67 -15.88 5.15
N SER A 315 8.37 -14.81 5.88
CA SER A 315 7.28 -13.88 5.60
C SER A 315 7.60 -12.95 4.43
N HIS A 316 6.73 -12.02 4.16
CA HIS A 316 6.88 -11.08 3.07
C HIS A 316 7.13 -9.66 3.59
N TYR A 317 7.54 -8.78 2.68
CA TYR A 317 7.78 -7.37 2.90
C TYR A 317 6.74 -6.57 2.12
N TRP A 318 6.18 -5.52 2.73
CA TRP A 318 5.11 -4.70 2.15
C TRP A 318 5.62 -3.38 1.57
N GLY A 319 6.94 -3.18 1.59
CA GLY A 319 7.59 -2.04 0.94
C GLY A 319 7.72 -0.78 1.79
N HIS A 320 7.12 -0.73 2.98
CA HIS A 320 7.21 0.41 3.91
C HIS A 320 7.01 -0.04 5.35
N ASN A 321 7.28 0.86 6.31
CA ASN A 321 7.19 0.62 7.75
C ASN A 321 7.95 -0.64 8.19
N ALA A 322 9.13 -0.82 7.65
CA ALA A 322 9.98 -1.97 7.86
C ALA A 322 11.44 -1.56 8.00
N ILE A 323 12.21 -2.33 8.77
CA ILE A 323 13.66 -2.19 8.86
C ILE A 323 14.34 -3.29 8.05
N LEU A 324 15.34 -2.90 7.26
CA LEU A 324 16.12 -3.77 6.40
C LEU A 324 17.60 -3.70 6.80
N ARG A 325 18.28 -4.84 6.81
CA ARG A 325 19.74 -4.88 6.95
C ARG A 325 20.38 -4.42 5.66
N MET A 326 21.21 -3.36 5.74
CA MET A 326 21.68 -2.63 4.56
C MET A 326 22.58 -3.48 3.66
N GLN A 327 23.60 -4.15 4.21
CA GLN A 327 24.55 -4.91 3.39
C GLN A 327 23.89 -6.05 2.61
N PRO A 328 23.05 -6.92 3.23
CA PRO A 328 22.31 -7.93 2.47
C PRO A 328 21.37 -7.35 1.40
N PHE A 329 20.75 -6.20 1.67
CA PHE A 329 19.92 -5.52 0.69
C PHE A 329 20.74 -5.08 -0.54
N ILE A 330 21.92 -4.51 -0.33
CA ILE A 330 22.84 -4.11 -1.41
C ILE A 330 23.30 -5.34 -2.22
N ASP A 331 23.64 -6.41 -1.55
CA ASP A 331 24.24 -7.59 -2.17
C ASP A 331 23.22 -8.43 -2.97
N HIS A 332 21.95 -8.46 -2.53
CA HIS A 332 20.97 -9.42 -3.03
C HIS A 332 19.69 -8.85 -3.61
N CYS A 333 19.29 -7.60 -3.26
CA CYS A 333 18.01 -7.04 -3.66
C CYS A 333 18.08 -6.13 -4.90
N GLY A 334 19.11 -6.28 -5.73
CA GLY A 334 19.15 -5.60 -7.03
C GLY A 334 18.11 -6.17 -8.00
N LEU A 335 17.20 -5.32 -8.49
CA LEU A 335 16.10 -5.72 -9.37
C LEU A 335 16.41 -5.35 -10.83
N PRO A 336 16.81 -6.31 -11.69
CA PRO A 336 16.86 -6.09 -13.12
C PRO A 336 15.44 -6.02 -13.72
N ALA A 337 15.31 -5.40 -14.88
CA ALA A 337 14.05 -5.42 -15.61
C ALA A 337 13.68 -6.84 -16.03
N LEU A 338 12.38 -7.15 -16.05
CA LEU A 338 11.87 -8.41 -16.57
C LEU A 338 12.06 -8.45 -18.09
N PRO A 339 12.64 -9.54 -18.64
CA PRO A 339 12.97 -9.63 -20.06
C PRO A 339 11.71 -9.75 -20.93
N GLY A 340 11.83 -9.32 -22.19
CA GLY A 340 10.79 -9.40 -23.23
C GLY A 340 10.10 -8.06 -23.48
N ASN A 341 9.19 -8.06 -24.49
CA ASN A 341 8.48 -6.87 -24.96
C ASN A 341 6.96 -6.91 -24.64
N GLY A 342 6.50 -7.94 -23.92
CA GLY A 342 5.08 -8.07 -23.54
C GLY A 342 4.69 -7.11 -22.40
N SER A 343 3.40 -6.99 -22.16
CA SER A 343 2.80 -6.12 -21.15
C SER A 343 3.34 -6.35 -19.72
N LEU A 344 3.69 -7.59 -19.39
CA LEU A 344 4.25 -7.99 -18.09
C LEU A 344 5.79 -7.94 -18.06
N SER A 345 6.44 -7.29 -19.03
CA SER A 345 7.89 -7.09 -19.09
C SER A 345 8.29 -5.70 -18.57
N GLY A 346 9.59 -5.44 -18.41
CA GLY A 346 10.09 -4.13 -17.95
C GLY A 346 10.33 -4.04 -16.45
N GLU A 347 10.13 -2.88 -15.86
CA GLU A 347 10.39 -2.63 -14.44
C GLU A 347 9.46 -3.42 -13.53
N VAL A 348 10.00 -4.03 -12.48
CA VAL A 348 9.22 -4.75 -11.45
C VAL A 348 8.43 -3.74 -10.62
N LEU A 349 7.10 -3.81 -10.64
CA LEU A 349 6.21 -2.85 -9.98
C LEU A 349 5.96 -3.19 -8.51
N SER A 350 5.66 -4.45 -8.19
CA SER A 350 5.56 -4.95 -6.80
C SER A 350 6.91 -5.52 -6.37
N HIS A 351 7.87 -4.61 -6.20
CA HIS A 351 9.27 -4.95 -5.92
C HIS A 351 9.49 -5.52 -4.52
N ASP A 352 8.69 -5.14 -3.56
CA ASP A 352 8.71 -5.48 -2.15
C ASP A 352 8.63 -6.99 -1.91
N PHE A 353 7.63 -7.66 -2.48
CA PHE A 353 7.53 -9.13 -2.42
C PHE A 353 8.73 -9.83 -3.06
N VAL A 354 9.30 -9.24 -4.12
CA VAL A 354 10.46 -9.80 -4.80
C VAL A 354 11.72 -9.60 -3.96
N GLU A 355 11.91 -8.45 -3.34
CA GLU A 355 13.03 -8.16 -2.44
C GLU A 355 13.03 -9.13 -1.24
N ALA A 356 11.86 -9.41 -0.62
CA ALA A 356 11.72 -10.42 0.41
C ALA A 356 12.13 -11.83 -0.08
N ALA A 357 11.67 -12.21 -1.27
CA ALA A 357 12.00 -13.50 -1.87
C ALA A 357 13.51 -13.63 -2.19
N LEU A 358 14.16 -12.56 -2.63
CA LEU A 358 15.59 -12.50 -2.89
C LEU A 358 16.41 -12.55 -1.59
N MET A 359 15.99 -11.82 -0.55
CA MET A 359 16.59 -11.91 0.79
C MET A 359 16.54 -13.34 1.32
N ARG A 360 15.37 -13.98 1.23
CA ARG A 360 15.22 -15.36 1.68
C ARG A 360 16.02 -16.34 0.83
N ARG A 361 16.13 -16.13 -0.48
CA ARG A 361 16.98 -16.90 -1.39
C ARG A 361 18.46 -16.85 -0.98
N ALA A 362 18.88 -15.69 -0.48
CA ALA A 362 20.23 -15.48 0.03
C ALA A 362 20.48 -16.05 1.44
N GLY A 363 19.46 -16.63 2.10
CA GLY A 363 19.57 -17.24 3.42
C GLY A 363 19.09 -16.36 4.58
N TRP A 364 18.77 -15.09 4.34
CA TRP A 364 18.30 -14.16 5.36
C TRP A 364 16.82 -14.40 5.70
N LYS A 365 16.47 -14.26 6.97
CA LYS A 365 15.07 -14.36 7.41
C LYS A 365 14.32 -13.05 7.17
N VAL A 366 13.03 -13.18 6.85
CA VAL A 366 12.08 -12.08 6.68
C VAL A 366 10.92 -12.31 7.62
N TRP A 367 10.71 -11.40 8.57
CA TRP A 367 9.69 -11.52 9.60
C TRP A 367 8.63 -10.45 9.49
N VAL A 368 7.38 -10.79 9.80
CA VAL A 368 6.33 -9.83 10.14
C VAL A 368 6.18 -9.82 11.65
N ILE A 369 6.25 -8.63 12.26
CA ILE A 369 6.11 -8.42 13.69
C ILE A 369 4.69 -7.93 13.95
N ASP A 370 3.80 -8.83 14.36
CA ASP A 370 2.37 -8.57 14.52
C ASP A 370 2.03 -7.91 15.87
N ASP A 371 2.90 -8.01 16.86
CA ASP A 371 2.73 -7.51 18.23
C ASP A 371 3.50 -6.21 18.52
N LEU A 372 4.17 -5.59 17.54
CA LEU A 372 4.83 -4.29 17.67
C LEU A 372 3.84 -3.16 17.37
N HIS A 373 3.74 -2.21 18.30
CA HIS A 373 2.88 -1.03 18.20
C HIS A 373 3.66 0.20 17.70
N GLY A 374 2.93 1.25 17.29
CA GLY A 374 3.54 2.53 16.92
C GLY A 374 3.89 2.66 15.45
N SER A 375 3.28 1.86 14.58
CA SER A 375 3.40 1.93 13.12
C SER A 375 2.03 2.19 12.50
N TYR A 376 1.91 3.24 11.66
CA TYR A 376 0.65 3.73 11.11
C TYR A 376 0.80 4.03 9.62
N GLU A 377 -0.32 3.91 8.89
CA GLU A 377 -0.45 4.23 7.46
C GLU A 377 -1.84 4.81 7.16
N GLN A 378 -1.98 5.49 6.04
CA GLN A 378 -3.29 5.92 5.54
C GLN A 378 -3.86 4.91 4.55
N VAL A 379 -5.21 4.82 4.51
CA VAL A 379 -5.93 4.06 3.48
C VAL A 379 -6.44 5.01 2.40
N PRO A 380 -6.82 4.52 1.20
CA PRO A 380 -7.43 5.36 0.19
C PRO A 380 -8.69 6.06 0.72
N PRO A 381 -8.84 7.38 0.49
CA PRO A 381 -9.97 8.15 1.01
C PRO A 381 -11.31 7.83 0.34
N ASN A 382 -11.30 7.26 -0.86
CA ASN A 382 -12.51 6.92 -1.61
C ASN A 382 -12.28 5.72 -2.53
N LEU A 383 -13.37 5.16 -3.06
CA LEU A 383 -13.34 3.98 -3.93
C LEU A 383 -12.49 4.19 -5.19
N LEU A 384 -12.50 5.38 -5.80
CA LEU A 384 -11.73 5.64 -7.02
C LEU A 384 -10.22 5.63 -6.76
N ALA A 385 -9.79 6.17 -5.62
CA ALA A 385 -8.39 6.13 -5.18
C ALA A 385 -7.95 4.69 -4.86
N GLU A 386 -8.81 3.90 -4.21
CA GLU A 386 -8.58 2.47 -3.97
C GLU A 386 -8.38 1.72 -5.28
N LEU A 387 -9.30 1.85 -6.23
CA LEU A 387 -9.24 1.18 -7.53
C LEU A 387 -8.00 1.58 -8.35
N GLN A 388 -7.55 2.82 -8.23
CA GLN A 388 -6.32 3.28 -8.87
C GLN A 388 -5.07 2.61 -8.28
N ARG A 389 -5.03 2.45 -6.94
CA ARG A 389 -3.99 1.71 -6.24
C ARG A 389 -4.01 0.25 -6.67
N ASP A 390 -5.19 -0.38 -6.67
CA ASP A 390 -5.40 -1.79 -7.00
C ASP A 390 -5.02 -2.12 -8.44
N ARG A 391 -5.24 -1.20 -9.38
CA ARG A 391 -4.77 -1.36 -10.76
C ARG A 391 -3.25 -1.52 -10.84
N ARG A 392 -2.50 -0.72 -10.09
CA ARG A 392 -1.03 -0.82 -10.04
C ARG A 392 -0.59 -2.14 -9.42
N TRP A 393 -1.24 -2.52 -8.31
CA TRP A 393 -0.97 -3.75 -7.61
C TRP A 393 -1.33 -5.00 -8.43
N CYS A 394 -2.45 -4.97 -9.13
CA CYS A 394 -2.83 -6.05 -10.07
C CYS A 394 -1.73 -6.30 -11.10
N HIS A 395 -1.26 -5.25 -11.76
CA HIS A 395 -0.21 -5.37 -12.77
C HIS A 395 1.10 -5.91 -12.15
N GLY A 396 1.51 -5.38 -10.99
CA GLY A 396 2.72 -5.83 -10.30
C GLY A 396 2.65 -7.28 -9.83
N ASN A 397 1.50 -7.72 -9.29
CA ASN A 397 1.30 -9.11 -8.89
C ASN A 397 1.31 -10.08 -10.08
N LEU A 398 0.75 -9.68 -11.22
CA LEU A 398 0.81 -10.47 -12.45
C LEU A 398 2.25 -10.55 -13.03
N GLN A 399 3.04 -9.49 -12.88
CA GLN A 399 4.48 -9.57 -13.19
C GLN A 399 5.19 -10.60 -12.29
N ASN A 400 4.85 -10.64 -10.98
CA ASN A 400 5.42 -11.57 -10.03
C ASN A 400 5.09 -13.05 -10.35
N ALA A 401 3.99 -13.33 -11.07
CA ALA A 401 3.70 -14.67 -11.57
C ALA A 401 4.84 -15.24 -12.43
N ARG A 402 5.52 -14.38 -13.21
CA ARG A 402 6.68 -14.80 -14.03
C ARG A 402 7.87 -15.23 -13.17
N LEU A 403 8.01 -14.63 -11.97
CA LEU A 403 9.09 -14.92 -11.04
C LEU A 403 8.82 -16.16 -10.19
N MET A 404 7.57 -16.64 -10.13
CA MET A 404 7.20 -17.83 -9.36
C MET A 404 8.03 -19.07 -9.73
N PHE A 405 8.49 -19.14 -10.98
CA PHE A 405 9.30 -20.23 -11.50
C PHE A 405 10.82 -19.99 -11.44
N GLU A 406 11.26 -18.85 -10.86
CA GLU A 406 12.69 -18.59 -10.68
C GLU A 406 13.36 -19.66 -9.80
N PRO A 407 14.57 -20.11 -10.15
CA PRO A 407 15.28 -21.14 -9.40
C PRO A 407 15.64 -20.62 -8.00
N SER A 408 15.72 -21.58 -7.06
CA SER A 408 16.16 -21.35 -5.67
C SER A 408 15.27 -20.41 -4.83
N LEU A 409 14.11 -19.99 -5.34
CA LEU A 409 13.12 -19.30 -4.50
C LEU A 409 12.48 -20.29 -3.52
N HIS A 410 12.28 -19.84 -2.29
CA HIS A 410 11.63 -20.63 -1.26
C HIS A 410 10.16 -20.88 -1.59
N ALA A 411 9.61 -22.05 -1.23
CA ALA A 411 8.23 -22.44 -1.55
C ALA A 411 7.19 -21.46 -1.01
N VAL A 412 7.41 -20.89 0.19
CA VAL A 412 6.51 -19.88 0.78
C VAL A 412 6.43 -18.63 -0.10
N HIS A 413 7.55 -18.11 -0.61
CA HIS A 413 7.52 -16.94 -1.49
C HIS A 413 6.85 -17.23 -2.83
N ARG A 414 6.94 -18.47 -3.33
CA ARG A 414 6.14 -18.90 -4.50
C ARG A 414 4.65 -18.89 -4.19
N SER A 415 4.24 -19.34 -2.99
CA SER A 415 2.84 -19.27 -2.56
C SER A 415 2.38 -17.82 -2.34
N VAL A 416 3.24 -16.94 -1.84
CA VAL A 416 2.96 -15.49 -1.74
C VAL A 416 2.70 -14.88 -3.11
N PHE A 417 3.52 -15.19 -4.12
CA PHE A 417 3.29 -14.72 -5.50
C PHE A 417 1.98 -15.29 -6.08
N LEU A 418 1.68 -16.57 -5.84
CA LEU A 418 0.41 -17.18 -6.24
C LEU A 418 -0.78 -16.48 -5.56
N THR A 419 -0.68 -16.22 -4.26
CA THR A 419 -1.70 -15.48 -3.50
C THR A 419 -1.92 -14.08 -4.09
N GLY A 420 -0.84 -13.36 -4.42
CA GLY A 420 -0.91 -12.06 -5.07
C GLY A 420 -1.59 -12.09 -6.43
N VAL A 421 -1.35 -13.14 -7.23
CA VAL A 421 -2.04 -13.36 -8.52
C VAL A 421 -3.52 -13.68 -8.29
N LEU A 422 -3.83 -14.60 -7.38
CA LEU A 422 -5.21 -15.02 -7.10
C LEU A 422 -6.05 -13.90 -6.48
N ALA A 423 -5.43 -12.96 -5.76
CA ALA A 423 -6.13 -11.78 -5.24
C ALA A 423 -6.84 -10.97 -6.35
N TYR A 424 -6.31 -10.98 -7.57
CA TYR A 424 -6.92 -10.31 -8.73
C TYR A 424 -7.54 -11.29 -9.73
N ALA A 425 -6.94 -12.46 -9.97
CA ALA A 425 -7.48 -13.48 -10.86
C ALA A 425 -8.81 -14.05 -10.37
N SER A 426 -9.07 -14.05 -9.07
CA SER A 426 -10.36 -14.46 -8.50
C SER A 426 -11.53 -13.64 -9.04
N ALA A 427 -11.33 -12.38 -9.43
CA ALA A 427 -12.38 -11.53 -9.97
C ALA A 427 -12.92 -12.01 -11.34
N PRO A 428 -12.10 -12.19 -12.40
CA PRO A 428 -12.57 -12.77 -13.65
C PRO A 428 -13.07 -14.22 -13.50
N LEU A 429 -12.49 -15.02 -12.60
CA LEU A 429 -12.98 -16.37 -12.31
C LEU A 429 -14.37 -16.32 -11.66
N TRP A 430 -14.60 -15.39 -10.73
CA TRP A 430 -15.92 -15.20 -10.10
C TRP A 430 -16.95 -14.68 -11.10
N LEU A 431 -16.60 -13.70 -11.93
CA LEU A 431 -17.47 -13.22 -13.00
C LEU A 431 -17.83 -14.36 -13.96
N GLY A 432 -16.86 -15.14 -14.39
CA GLY A 432 -17.07 -16.32 -15.25
C GLY A 432 -17.98 -17.36 -14.62
N PHE A 433 -17.78 -17.64 -13.31
CA PHE A 433 -18.65 -18.53 -12.53
C PHE A 433 -20.10 -18.03 -12.50
N LEU A 434 -20.32 -16.73 -12.23
CA LEU A 434 -21.66 -16.14 -12.16
C LEU A 434 -22.36 -16.17 -13.53
N LEU A 435 -21.67 -15.82 -14.61
CA LEU A 435 -22.21 -15.82 -15.96
C LEU A 435 -22.56 -17.25 -16.41
N LEU A 436 -21.65 -18.20 -16.16
CA LEU A 436 -21.86 -19.58 -16.53
C LEU A 436 -22.98 -20.24 -15.70
N SER A 437 -23.06 -19.91 -14.40
CA SER A 437 -24.18 -20.34 -13.55
C SER A 437 -25.52 -19.78 -14.03
N THR A 438 -25.54 -18.49 -14.45
CA THR A 438 -26.75 -17.87 -15.01
C THR A 438 -27.17 -18.57 -16.30
N LEU A 439 -26.21 -18.84 -17.21
CA LEU A 439 -26.47 -19.53 -18.46
C LEU A 439 -27.04 -20.93 -18.22
N LEU A 440 -26.45 -21.70 -17.34
CA LEU A 440 -26.95 -23.03 -16.98
C LEU A 440 -28.32 -22.96 -16.33
N PHE A 441 -28.54 -22.04 -15.43
CA PHE A 441 -29.82 -21.83 -14.75
C PHE A 441 -30.94 -21.50 -15.79
N THR A 442 -30.70 -20.53 -16.68
CA THR A 442 -31.71 -20.13 -17.69
C THR A 442 -32.01 -21.24 -18.72
N ARG A 443 -31.02 -22.05 -19.09
CA ARG A 443 -31.23 -23.21 -19.96
C ARG A 443 -32.12 -24.26 -19.29
N HIS A 444 -31.82 -24.64 -18.05
CA HIS A 444 -32.55 -25.68 -17.36
C HIS A 444 -33.94 -25.22 -16.83
N ALA A 445 -34.18 -23.90 -16.77
CA ALA A 445 -35.49 -23.37 -16.39
C ALA A 445 -36.60 -23.76 -17.37
N HIS A 446 -36.25 -24.19 -18.60
CA HIS A 446 -37.18 -24.60 -19.67
C HIS A 446 -37.17 -26.10 -19.89
N ASP A 447 -36.36 -26.86 -19.18
CA ASP A 447 -36.34 -28.31 -19.33
C ASP A 447 -37.66 -28.90 -18.84
N ILE A 448 -38.28 -29.70 -19.70
CA ILE A 448 -39.50 -30.44 -19.31
C ILE A 448 -39.09 -31.57 -18.38
N PRO A 449 -39.62 -31.59 -17.14
CA PRO A 449 -39.26 -32.63 -16.19
C PRO A 449 -39.67 -34.01 -16.72
N ILE A 450 -38.71 -34.92 -16.83
CA ILE A 450 -38.99 -36.33 -17.17
C ILE A 450 -39.36 -37.06 -15.86
N TYR A 451 -40.62 -37.37 -15.70
CA TYR A 451 -41.12 -38.03 -14.47
C TYR A 451 -40.94 -39.55 -14.51
N PHE A 452 -40.81 -40.16 -15.67
CA PHE A 452 -40.66 -41.60 -15.85
C PHE A 452 -39.35 -41.86 -16.60
N ILE A 453 -38.36 -42.40 -15.90
CA ILE A 453 -36.99 -42.62 -16.39
C ILE A 453 -36.81 -44.06 -16.89
N GLU A 454 -37.53 -45.02 -16.29
CA GLU A 454 -37.42 -46.43 -16.61
C GLU A 454 -38.68 -46.95 -17.33
N PRO A 455 -38.52 -47.90 -18.27
CA PRO A 455 -39.69 -48.60 -18.87
C PRO A 455 -40.49 -49.31 -17.76
N TYR A 456 -41.80 -49.15 -17.77
CA TYR A 456 -42.74 -49.75 -16.75
C TYR A 456 -42.67 -49.13 -15.35
N GLN A 457 -42.11 -47.96 -15.21
CA GLN A 457 -42.13 -47.22 -13.92
C GLN A 457 -43.57 -46.87 -13.54
N MET A 458 -44.05 -47.38 -12.39
CA MET A 458 -45.45 -47.19 -11.95
C MET A 458 -45.67 -45.86 -11.25
N PHE A 459 -44.59 -45.23 -10.72
CA PHE A 459 -44.69 -43.98 -9.97
C PHE A 459 -43.75 -42.94 -10.59
N PRO A 460 -44.20 -41.66 -10.71
CA PRO A 460 -43.33 -40.60 -11.18
C PRO A 460 -42.20 -40.33 -10.18
N ILE A 461 -40.97 -40.19 -10.69
CA ILE A 461 -39.87 -39.64 -9.90
C ILE A 461 -39.93 -38.10 -10.09
N TRP A 462 -40.28 -37.44 -9.04
CA TRP A 462 -40.27 -35.97 -9.03
C TRP A 462 -38.85 -35.48 -9.13
N PRO A 463 -38.48 -34.64 -10.14
CA PRO A 463 -37.18 -34.01 -10.17
C PRO A 463 -37.04 -33.08 -8.95
N SER A 464 -36.43 -33.56 -7.92
CA SER A 464 -36.16 -32.75 -6.72
C SER A 464 -34.81 -32.09 -6.90
N ALA A 465 -34.81 -30.79 -7.17
CA ALA A 465 -33.60 -30.00 -6.88
C ALA A 465 -33.22 -30.30 -5.42
N ASN A 466 -31.99 -30.75 -5.16
CA ASN A 466 -31.54 -31.04 -3.79
C ASN A 466 -31.36 -29.75 -3.01
N LEU A 467 -32.51 -29.09 -2.70
CA LEU A 467 -32.56 -27.79 -2.02
C LEU A 467 -31.74 -27.80 -0.73
N LYS A 468 -31.79 -28.92 0.01
CA LYS A 468 -31.02 -29.07 1.25
C LYS A 468 -29.52 -28.95 0.98
N LEU A 469 -29.01 -29.60 -0.08
CA LEU A 469 -27.61 -29.55 -0.43
C LEU A 469 -27.20 -28.17 -0.97
N ILE A 470 -28.06 -27.54 -1.79
CA ILE A 470 -27.87 -26.17 -2.30
C ILE A 470 -27.73 -25.19 -1.10
N LEU A 471 -28.66 -25.22 -0.16
CA LEU A 471 -28.66 -24.38 1.02
C LEU A 471 -27.44 -24.69 1.93
N THR A 472 -27.08 -25.95 2.06
CA THR A 472 -25.89 -26.36 2.82
C THR A 472 -24.61 -25.81 2.21
N LEU A 473 -24.44 -25.95 0.90
CA LEU A 473 -23.24 -25.44 0.19
C LEU A 473 -23.19 -23.91 0.22
N PHE A 474 -24.33 -23.25 0.03
CA PHE A 474 -24.44 -21.80 0.13
C PHE A 474 -24.10 -21.32 1.56
N GLY A 475 -24.68 -21.98 2.58
CA GLY A 475 -24.41 -21.71 3.99
C GLY A 475 -22.94 -21.94 4.35
N LEU A 476 -22.34 -23.04 3.89
CA LEU A 476 -20.92 -23.33 4.09
C LEU A 476 -20.02 -22.25 3.46
N THR A 477 -20.34 -21.83 2.24
CA THR A 477 -19.64 -20.72 1.57
C THR A 477 -19.75 -19.42 2.38
N GLY A 478 -20.98 -19.13 2.89
CA GLY A 478 -21.21 -18.00 3.78
C GLY A 478 -20.38 -18.08 5.08
N VAL A 479 -20.31 -19.27 5.70
CA VAL A 479 -19.48 -19.49 6.89
C VAL A 479 -18.00 -19.24 6.57
N LEU A 480 -17.46 -19.79 5.49
CA LEU A 480 -16.06 -19.58 5.12
C LEU A 480 -15.72 -18.09 4.90
N LEU A 481 -16.66 -17.30 4.38
CA LEU A 481 -16.46 -15.87 4.14
C LEU A 481 -16.64 -15.02 5.40
N LEU A 482 -17.60 -15.36 6.26
CA LEU A 482 -18.00 -14.52 7.40
C LEU A 482 -17.41 -14.94 8.74
N ALA A 483 -17.12 -16.23 8.95
CA ALA A 483 -16.55 -16.70 10.20
C ALA A 483 -15.23 -16.01 10.58
N PRO A 484 -14.31 -15.64 9.67
CA PRO A 484 -13.15 -14.84 10.04
C PRO A 484 -13.51 -13.52 10.74
N LYS A 485 -14.53 -12.82 10.25
CA LYS A 485 -15.02 -11.57 10.86
C LYS A 485 -15.61 -11.83 12.23
N VAL A 486 -16.47 -12.86 12.35
CA VAL A 486 -17.10 -13.26 13.63
C VAL A 486 -16.02 -13.69 14.64
N MET A 487 -15.06 -14.52 14.25
CA MET A 487 -13.95 -14.93 15.11
C MET A 487 -13.16 -13.72 15.62
N SER A 488 -12.91 -12.74 14.77
CA SER A 488 -12.19 -11.53 15.17
C SER A 488 -12.98 -10.69 16.18
N LEU A 489 -14.28 -10.49 15.96
CA LEU A 489 -15.14 -9.80 16.92
C LEU A 489 -15.18 -10.55 18.25
N LEU A 490 -15.30 -11.88 18.22
CA LEU A 490 -15.26 -12.71 19.44
C LEU A 490 -13.91 -12.56 20.18
N VAL A 491 -12.79 -12.56 19.48
CA VAL A 491 -11.48 -12.33 20.09
C VAL A 491 -11.42 -10.96 20.77
N ILE A 492 -11.92 -9.89 20.13
CA ILE A 492 -11.97 -8.54 20.70
C ILE A 492 -12.82 -8.52 21.97
N LEU A 493 -14.02 -9.14 21.92
CA LEU A 493 -14.95 -9.21 23.06
C LEU A 493 -14.37 -10.02 24.22
N LEU A 494 -13.85 -11.23 23.96
CA LEU A 494 -13.26 -12.11 24.97
C LEU A 494 -12.01 -11.52 25.64
N ARG A 495 -11.26 -10.68 24.92
CA ARG A 495 -10.12 -9.93 25.47
C ARG A 495 -10.52 -8.64 26.20
N GLY A 496 -11.82 -8.33 26.31
CA GLY A 496 -12.31 -7.12 26.96
C GLY A 496 -11.94 -5.81 26.25
N ARG A 497 -11.59 -5.86 24.94
CA ARG A 497 -11.13 -4.70 24.19
C ARG A 497 -12.21 -3.98 23.37
N ALA A 498 -13.48 -4.31 23.60
CA ALA A 498 -14.59 -3.68 22.88
C ALA A 498 -14.68 -2.16 23.13
N TRP A 499 -14.22 -1.69 24.29
CA TRP A 499 -14.20 -0.26 24.63
C TRP A 499 -13.35 0.56 23.66
N CYS A 500 -12.26 0.00 23.11
CA CYS A 500 -11.43 0.63 22.07
C CYS A 500 -12.19 0.90 20.75
N TYR A 501 -13.40 0.39 20.60
CA TYR A 501 -14.29 0.57 19.45
C TYR A 501 -15.61 1.24 19.86
N GLY A 502 -15.63 1.93 21.01
CA GLY A 502 -16.81 2.60 21.54
C GLY A 502 -17.80 1.69 22.29
N GLY A 503 -17.41 0.44 22.62
CA GLY A 503 -18.23 -0.54 23.34
C GLY A 503 -18.77 -1.67 22.46
N ALA A 504 -19.27 -2.74 23.09
CA ALA A 504 -19.67 -3.98 22.38
C ALA A 504 -20.79 -3.76 21.36
N SER A 505 -21.82 -3.01 21.69
CA SER A 505 -22.94 -2.74 20.77
C SER A 505 -22.50 -1.94 19.54
N ARG A 506 -21.65 -0.93 19.73
CA ARG A 506 -21.12 -0.11 18.65
C ARG A 506 -20.14 -0.89 17.77
N LEU A 507 -19.31 -1.75 18.36
CA LEU A 507 -18.45 -2.68 17.62
C LEU A 507 -19.27 -3.58 16.69
N ILE A 508 -20.35 -4.19 17.20
CA ILE A 508 -21.24 -5.06 16.41
C ILE A 508 -21.96 -4.24 15.33
N GLY A 509 -22.52 -3.08 15.68
CA GLY A 509 -23.15 -2.17 14.70
C GLY A 509 -22.20 -1.73 13.59
N SER A 510 -20.94 -1.42 13.93
CA SER A 510 -19.90 -1.09 12.98
C SER A 510 -19.58 -2.25 12.04
N ALA A 511 -19.53 -3.47 12.57
CA ALA A 511 -19.30 -4.67 11.77
C ALA A 511 -20.45 -4.94 10.78
N PHE A 512 -21.70 -4.65 11.14
CA PHE A 512 -22.84 -4.71 10.21
C PHE A 512 -22.72 -3.68 9.10
N ILE A 513 -22.38 -2.42 9.41
CA ILE A 513 -22.19 -1.37 8.39
C ILE A 513 -21.06 -1.77 7.43
N GLU A 514 -19.93 -2.22 7.97
CA GLU A 514 -18.79 -2.69 7.17
C GLU A 514 -19.19 -3.86 6.28
N PHE A 515 -19.93 -4.83 6.81
CA PHE A 515 -20.39 -6.00 6.06
C PHE A 515 -21.25 -5.59 4.86
N PHE A 516 -22.29 -4.78 5.06
CA PHE A 516 -23.16 -4.36 3.96
C PHE A 516 -22.44 -3.48 2.93
N HIS A 517 -21.59 -2.58 3.40
CA HIS A 517 -20.76 -1.77 2.50
C HIS A 517 -19.84 -2.65 1.63
N SER A 518 -19.16 -3.60 2.25
CA SER A 518 -18.27 -4.54 1.56
C SER A 518 -19.02 -5.47 0.62
N LEU A 519 -20.19 -5.96 1.00
CA LEU A 519 -21.06 -6.81 0.20
C LEU A 519 -21.51 -6.11 -1.10
N LEU A 520 -21.97 -4.87 -0.97
CA LEU A 520 -22.42 -4.07 -2.12
C LEU A 520 -21.28 -3.62 -3.04
N LEU A 521 -20.08 -3.39 -2.50
CA LEU A 521 -18.91 -3.02 -3.31
C LEU A 521 -18.20 -4.23 -3.94
N ALA A 522 -18.43 -5.45 -3.45
CA ALA A 522 -17.76 -6.64 -3.97
C ALA A 522 -17.96 -6.83 -5.49
N PRO A 523 -19.19 -6.75 -6.06
CA PRO A 523 -19.38 -6.89 -7.51
C PRO A 523 -18.79 -5.71 -8.30
N VAL A 524 -18.73 -4.52 -7.74
CA VAL A 524 -18.09 -3.36 -8.37
C VAL A 524 -16.58 -3.61 -8.49
N ARG A 525 -15.94 -4.04 -7.40
CA ARG A 525 -14.51 -4.44 -7.41
C ARG A 525 -14.27 -5.62 -8.37
N MET A 526 -15.16 -6.60 -8.42
CA MET A 526 -15.06 -7.73 -9.35
C MET A 526 -14.95 -7.27 -10.80
N LEU A 527 -15.79 -6.35 -11.26
CA LEU A 527 -15.74 -5.86 -12.64
C LEU A 527 -14.48 -5.04 -12.90
N PHE A 528 -14.07 -4.15 -12.00
CA PHE A 528 -12.84 -3.38 -12.14
C PHE A 528 -11.59 -4.27 -12.12
N HIS A 529 -11.49 -5.20 -11.17
CA HIS A 529 -10.34 -6.11 -11.11
C HIS A 529 -10.28 -7.02 -12.34
N THR A 530 -11.43 -7.43 -12.88
CA THR A 530 -11.49 -8.16 -14.18
C THR A 530 -10.93 -7.30 -15.30
N GLN A 531 -11.32 -6.01 -15.40
CA GLN A 531 -10.75 -5.10 -16.40
C GLN A 531 -9.24 -4.92 -16.21
N PHE A 532 -8.77 -4.75 -14.95
CA PHE A 532 -7.35 -4.57 -14.68
C PHE A 532 -6.54 -5.81 -15.01
N PHE A 533 -7.06 -6.98 -14.69
CA PHE A 533 -6.46 -8.28 -15.00
C PHE A 533 -6.32 -8.48 -16.52
N LEU A 534 -7.38 -8.27 -17.26
CA LEU A 534 -7.37 -8.40 -18.72
C LEU A 534 -6.46 -7.35 -19.37
N ALA A 535 -6.52 -6.10 -18.90
CA ALA A 535 -5.66 -5.04 -19.41
C ALA A 535 -4.17 -5.33 -19.16
N ALA A 536 -3.83 -5.88 -17.99
CA ALA A 536 -2.46 -6.26 -17.67
C ALA A 536 -1.95 -7.41 -18.54
N LEU A 537 -2.81 -8.37 -18.91
CA LEU A 537 -2.44 -9.49 -19.80
C LEU A 537 -2.31 -9.06 -21.26
N THR A 538 -3.27 -8.27 -21.76
CA THR A 538 -3.35 -7.88 -23.18
C THR A 538 -2.47 -6.66 -23.53
N GLY A 539 -2.00 -5.90 -22.53
CA GLY A 539 -1.32 -4.64 -22.74
C GLY A 539 -2.25 -3.47 -23.07
N TRP A 540 -3.55 -3.65 -22.93
CA TRP A 540 -4.54 -2.61 -23.17
C TRP A 540 -4.30 -1.42 -22.21
N LYS A 541 -4.07 -0.24 -22.81
CA LYS A 541 -3.82 0.99 -22.05
C LYS A 541 -5.16 1.54 -21.54
N LEU A 542 -5.45 1.32 -20.29
CA LEU A 542 -6.54 2.01 -19.61
C LEU A 542 -6.07 3.39 -19.21
N GLU A 543 -6.60 4.44 -19.84
CA GLU A 543 -6.36 5.81 -19.42
C GLU A 543 -7.08 6.08 -18.09
N TRP A 544 -6.32 6.49 -17.10
CA TRP A 544 -6.84 6.84 -15.79
C TRP A 544 -6.11 8.08 -15.28
N LYS A 545 -6.79 9.22 -15.28
CA LYS A 545 -6.26 10.43 -14.63
C LYS A 545 -6.27 10.20 -13.13
N SER A 546 -5.18 10.59 -12.46
CA SER A 546 -5.10 10.52 -11.00
C SER A 546 -6.22 11.36 -10.39
N PRO A 547 -7.02 10.80 -9.46
CA PRO A 547 -7.95 11.62 -8.69
C PRO A 547 -7.16 12.64 -7.86
N PRO A 548 -7.79 13.76 -7.48
CA PRO A 548 -7.20 14.69 -6.52
C PRO A 548 -6.84 13.93 -5.24
N ARG A 549 -5.72 14.29 -4.63
CA ARG A 549 -5.27 13.71 -3.36
C ARG A 549 -6.01 14.36 -2.19
N GLY A 550 -6.09 13.64 -1.06
CA GLY A 550 -6.85 14.05 0.12
C GLY A 550 -8.31 13.60 0.09
N ASP A 551 -9.09 14.06 1.04
CA ASP A 551 -10.51 13.71 1.23
C ASP A 551 -11.45 14.33 0.18
N ALA A 552 -11.01 14.40 -1.09
CA ALA A 552 -11.81 14.96 -2.18
C ALA A 552 -13.06 14.10 -2.44
N ALA A 553 -14.22 14.77 -2.39
CA ALA A 553 -15.49 14.12 -2.65
C ALA A 553 -15.66 13.78 -4.13
N THR A 554 -16.05 12.56 -4.43
CA THR A 554 -16.41 12.13 -5.79
C THR A 554 -17.71 12.82 -6.22
N SER A 555 -17.70 13.49 -7.37
CA SER A 555 -18.89 14.10 -7.93
C SER A 555 -19.81 13.07 -8.59
N TRP A 556 -21.11 13.36 -8.70
CA TRP A 556 -22.08 12.51 -9.39
C TRP A 556 -21.68 12.26 -10.86
N GLY A 557 -21.21 13.30 -11.56
CA GLY A 557 -20.77 13.19 -12.95
C GLY A 557 -19.55 12.27 -13.12
N GLU A 558 -18.59 12.34 -12.21
CA GLU A 558 -17.43 11.45 -12.23
C GLU A 558 -17.82 10.01 -11.89
N ALA A 559 -18.66 9.82 -10.86
CA ALA A 559 -19.17 8.50 -10.49
C ALA A 559 -19.95 7.86 -11.65
N THR A 560 -20.85 8.61 -12.30
CA THR A 560 -21.59 8.10 -13.47
C THR A 560 -20.68 7.73 -14.62
N ARG A 561 -19.69 8.56 -14.93
CA ARG A 561 -18.71 8.24 -15.99
C ARG A 561 -17.89 6.97 -15.69
N ARG A 562 -17.59 6.72 -14.41
CA ARG A 562 -16.75 5.56 -14.00
C ARG A 562 -17.56 4.29 -13.83
N HIS A 563 -18.77 4.39 -13.28
CA HIS A 563 -19.60 3.24 -12.92
C HIS A 563 -20.79 3.01 -13.87
N GLY A 564 -21.07 3.92 -14.80
CA GLY A 564 -22.22 3.82 -15.71
C GLY A 564 -22.25 2.53 -16.53
N LEU A 565 -21.08 2.07 -16.99
CA LEU A 565 -20.97 0.78 -17.69
C LEU A 565 -21.29 -0.42 -16.78
N HIS A 566 -20.99 -0.36 -15.50
CA HIS A 566 -21.31 -1.42 -14.54
C HIS A 566 -22.82 -1.48 -14.28
N THR A 567 -23.46 -0.32 -14.13
CA THR A 567 -24.91 -0.21 -14.01
C THR A 567 -25.61 -0.70 -15.27
N LEU A 568 -25.12 -0.31 -16.45
CA LEU A 568 -25.64 -0.80 -17.74
C LEU A 568 -25.47 -2.31 -17.87
N PHE A 569 -24.31 -2.85 -17.49
CA PHE A 569 -24.06 -4.29 -17.48
C PHE A 569 -25.08 -5.04 -16.61
N ALA A 570 -25.40 -4.53 -15.42
CA ALA A 570 -26.42 -5.12 -14.55
C ALA A 570 -27.81 -5.11 -15.20
N LEU A 571 -28.20 -3.99 -15.82
CA LEU A 571 -29.50 -3.87 -16.53
C LEU A 571 -29.58 -4.82 -17.73
N VAL A 572 -28.51 -4.92 -18.52
CA VAL A 572 -28.42 -5.86 -19.66
C VAL A 572 -28.50 -7.30 -19.14
N TRP A 573 -27.86 -7.62 -18.03
CA TRP A 573 -27.90 -8.96 -17.45
C TRP A 573 -29.30 -9.34 -16.97
N ILE A 574 -30.01 -8.43 -16.27
CA ILE A 574 -31.43 -8.62 -15.90
C ILE A 574 -32.29 -8.82 -17.16
N GLY A 575 -32.14 -7.94 -18.15
CA GLY A 575 -32.88 -8.00 -19.41
C GLY A 575 -32.64 -9.31 -20.17
N ALA A 576 -31.42 -9.80 -20.21
CA ALA A 576 -31.06 -11.08 -20.81
C ALA A 576 -31.75 -12.27 -20.11
N ILE A 577 -31.77 -12.29 -18.76
CA ILE A 577 -32.48 -13.31 -17.97
C ILE A 577 -33.98 -13.23 -18.28
N HIS A 578 -34.56 -12.04 -18.25
CA HIS A 578 -35.98 -11.82 -18.51
C HIS A 578 -36.38 -12.25 -19.94
N ALA A 579 -35.53 -11.96 -20.94
CA ALA A 579 -35.77 -12.35 -22.34
C ALA A 579 -35.81 -13.88 -22.56
N THR A 580 -35.21 -14.66 -21.67
CA THR A 580 -35.31 -16.12 -21.70
C THR A 580 -36.62 -16.66 -21.13
N GLY A 581 -37.45 -15.83 -20.47
CA GLY A 581 -38.64 -16.29 -19.74
C GLY A 581 -38.33 -17.04 -18.44
N ALA A 582 -37.08 -17.19 -18.07
CA ALA A 582 -36.69 -17.84 -16.83
C ALA A 582 -36.97 -16.93 -15.62
N PRO A 583 -37.31 -17.49 -14.44
CA PRO A 583 -37.45 -16.70 -13.20
C PRO A 583 -36.10 -16.08 -12.82
N PHE A 584 -36.15 -14.90 -12.18
CA PHE A 584 -34.92 -14.26 -11.72
C PHE A 584 -34.28 -15.08 -10.59
N PRO A 585 -32.99 -15.46 -10.73
CA PRO A 585 -32.30 -16.24 -9.71
C PRO A 585 -31.97 -15.35 -8.47
N ILE A 586 -32.65 -15.58 -7.36
CA ILE A 586 -32.58 -14.74 -6.18
C ILE A 586 -31.16 -14.64 -5.59
N TRP A 587 -30.32 -15.65 -5.77
CA TRP A 587 -28.93 -15.64 -5.35
C TRP A 587 -28.06 -14.60 -6.11
N LEU A 588 -28.53 -14.11 -7.26
CA LEU A 588 -27.88 -13.06 -8.03
C LEU A 588 -28.21 -11.66 -7.51
N SER A 589 -29.25 -11.52 -6.67
CA SER A 589 -29.73 -10.21 -6.20
C SER A 589 -28.66 -9.35 -5.51
N PRO A 590 -27.77 -9.84 -4.62
CA PRO A 590 -26.75 -9.00 -4.01
C PRO A 590 -25.76 -8.43 -5.06
N ILE A 591 -25.48 -9.19 -6.12
CA ILE A 591 -24.57 -8.78 -7.20
C ILE A 591 -25.21 -7.66 -8.00
N ILE A 592 -26.44 -7.85 -8.43
CA ILE A 592 -27.20 -6.87 -9.23
C ILE A 592 -27.42 -5.57 -8.43
N VAL A 593 -27.87 -5.68 -7.18
CA VAL A 593 -28.09 -4.52 -6.29
C VAL A 593 -26.79 -3.74 -6.09
N GLY A 594 -25.67 -4.41 -5.87
CA GLY A 594 -24.36 -3.76 -5.72
C GLY A 594 -23.94 -3.00 -6.99
N LEU A 595 -24.14 -3.59 -8.18
CA LEU A 595 -23.81 -2.93 -9.46
C LEU A 595 -24.74 -1.75 -9.78
N LEU A 596 -26.04 -1.84 -9.48
CA LEU A 596 -26.99 -0.74 -9.63
C LEU A 596 -26.70 0.40 -8.64
N ALA A 597 -26.28 0.05 -7.44
CA ALA A 597 -25.91 1.01 -6.39
C ALA A 597 -24.48 1.57 -6.52
N ALA A 598 -23.69 1.17 -7.52
CA ALA A 598 -22.28 1.55 -7.65
C ALA A 598 -22.06 3.07 -7.67
N ILE A 599 -22.92 3.82 -8.37
CA ILE A 599 -22.83 5.30 -8.46
C ILE A 599 -23.08 5.94 -7.10
N PRO A 600 -24.25 5.74 -6.43
CA PRO A 600 -24.51 6.36 -5.13
C PRO A 600 -23.52 5.89 -4.04
N LEU A 601 -23.08 4.63 -4.05
CA LEU A 601 -22.07 4.13 -3.10
C LEU A 601 -20.73 4.84 -3.25
N SER A 602 -20.29 5.10 -4.49
CA SER A 602 -19.05 5.85 -4.76
C SER A 602 -19.16 7.29 -4.28
N VAL A 603 -20.29 7.95 -4.54
CA VAL A 603 -20.52 9.35 -4.10
C VAL A 603 -20.62 9.44 -2.57
N TRP A 604 -21.46 8.64 -1.94
CA TRP A 604 -21.64 8.68 -0.48
C TRP A 604 -20.41 8.20 0.27
N GLY A 605 -19.75 7.16 -0.23
CA GLY A 605 -18.51 6.66 0.33
C GLY A 605 -17.41 7.71 0.44
N SER A 606 -17.37 8.67 -0.47
CA SER A 606 -16.37 9.75 -0.50
C SER A 606 -16.72 10.97 0.40
N ARG A 607 -17.87 10.99 1.10
CA ARG A 607 -18.31 12.14 1.89
C ARG A 607 -17.72 12.14 3.30
N VAL A 608 -16.93 13.17 3.62
CA VAL A 608 -16.41 13.43 4.98
C VAL A 608 -17.55 13.72 5.96
N THR A 609 -18.54 14.53 5.55
CA THR A 609 -19.68 14.88 6.42
C THR A 609 -20.48 13.65 6.87
N ALA A 610 -20.63 12.64 6.01
CA ALA A 610 -21.29 11.40 6.35
C ALA A 610 -20.41 10.53 7.27
N GLY A 611 -19.10 10.47 7.02
CA GLY A 611 -18.15 9.78 7.88
C GLY A 611 -18.09 10.36 9.29
N ARG A 612 -18.03 11.69 9.42
CA ARG A 612 -18.10 12.38 10.73
C ARG A 612 -19.43 12.16 11.47
N ARG A 613 -20.54 11.96 10.75
CA ARG A 613 -21.82 11.61 11.40
C ARG A 613 -21.76 10.20 12.01
N LEU A 614 -21.15 9.25 11.31
CA LEU A 614 -20.94 7.89 11.85
C LEU A 614 -20.04 7.92 13.07
N GLU A 615 -18.95 8.68 13.03
CA GLU A 615 -18.04 8.89 14.16
C GLU A 615 -18.77 9.45 15.38
N ARG A 616 -19.53 10.54 15.23
CA ARG A 616 -20.33 11.14 16.31
C ARG A 616 -21.38 10.18 16.88
N ALA A 617 -21.90 9.27 16.06
CA ALA A 617 -22.76 8.18 16.52
C ALA A 617 -22.01 7.06 17.24
N GLY A 618 -20.67 7.14 17.28
CA GLY A 618 -19.81 6.12 17.86
C GLY A 618 -19.65 4.87 17.00
N LEU A 619 -19.86 4.99 15.67
CA LEU A 619 -19.80 3.89 14.72
C LEU A 619 -18.54 3.97 13.86
N LEU A 620 -18.02 2.82 13.45
CA LEU A 620 -16.76 2.67 12.69
C LEU A 620 -15.56 3.34 13.40
N LEU A 621 -15.57 3.38 14.72
CA LEU A 621 -14.45 3.85 15.52
C LEU A 621 -13.32 2.84 15.53
N ILE A 622 -12.10 3.34 15.60
CA ILE A 622 -10.87 2.57 15.76
C ILE A 622 -10.15 2.97 17.06
N PRO A 623 -9.30 2.12 17.63
CA PRO A 623 -8.58 2.43 18.88
C PRO A 623 -7.81 3.74 18.85
N GLU A 624 -7.23 4.10 17.69
CA GLU A 624 -6.46 5.32 17.47
C GLU A 624 -7.31 6.62 17.50
N GLU A 625 -8.63 6.50 17.45
CA GLU A 625 -9.58 7.62 17.61
C GLU A 625 -10.07 7.75 19.06
N ILE A 626 -10.11 6.65 19.80
CA ILE A 626 -10.50 6.64 21.23
C ILE A 626 -9.35 7.11 22.11
N GLU A 627 -8.14 6.59 21.84
CA GLU A 627 -6.89 7.00 22.49
C GLU A 627 -5.88 7.41 21.41
N PRO A 628 -5.94 8.68 20.95
CA PRO A 628 -5.07 9.13 19.86
C PRO A 628 -3.60 9.11 20.27
N PRO A 629 -2.75 8.34 19.58
CA PRO A 629 -1.31 8.39 19.80
C PRO A 629 -0.75 9.79 19.53
N LEU A 630 0.16 10.25 20.40
CA LEU A 630 0.74 11.59 20.31
C LEU A 630 1.34 11.89 18.92
N VAL A 631 2.00 10.90 18.30
CA VAL A 631 2.60 11.07 16.97
C VAL A 631 1.56 11.37 15.88
N LEU A 632 0.31 10.86 15.99
CA LEU A 632 -0.77 11.15 15.02
C LEU A 632 -1.33 12.55 15.21
N THR A 633 -1.50 13.00 16.46
CA THR A 633 -1.99 14.34 16.76
C THR A 633 -0.97 15.41 16.41
N GLU A 634 0.31 15.18 16.69
CA GLU A 634 1.42 16.05 16.29
C GLU A 634 1.54 16.13 14.76
N ALA A 635 1.45 14.98 14.05
CA ALA A 635 1.53 14.96 12.59
C ALA A 635 0.41 15.80 11.96
N ARG A 636 -0.84 15.68 12.45
CA ARG A 636 -1.97 16.47 11.98
C ARG A 636 -1.75 17.96 12.24
N ARG A 637 -1.35 18.34 13.47
CA ARG A 637 -1.07 19.72 13.82
C ARG A 637 0.02 20.32 12.93
N HIS A 638 1.13 19.60 12.72
CA HIS A 638 2.21 20.08 11.87
C HIS A 638 1.77 20.19 10.41
N ALA A 639 0.96 19.25 9.91
CA ALA A 639 0.42 19.33 8.55
C ALA A 639 -0.48 20.56 8.34
N GLU A 640 -1.34 20.87 9.32
CA GLU A 640 -2.19 22.08 9.29
C GLU A 640 -1.33 23.35 9.21
N LEU A 641 -0.31 23.47 10.03
CA LEU A 641 0.62 24.62 10.02
C LEU A 641 1.38 24.77 8.69
N ILE A 642 1.74 23.64 8.05
CA ILE A 642 2.42 23.66 6.74
C ILE A 642 1.45 24.01 5.62
N ALA A 643 0.18 23.55 5.70
CA ALA A 643 -0.84 23.83 4.70
C ALA A 643 -1.20 25.32 4.59
N GLU A 644 -1.04 26.08 5.67
CA GLU A 644 -1.22 27.54 5.67
C GLU A 644 -0.14 28.27 4.85
N ARG A 645 1.01 27.64 4.60
CA ARG A 645 2.17 28.17 3.87
C ARG A 645 2.26 27.53 2.49
N ASN A 646 1.41 27.95 1.58
CA ASN A 646 1.33 27.33 0.26
C ASN A 646 2.44 27.86 -0.65
N ALA A 647 3.57 27.16 -0.74
CA ALA A 647 4.67 27.52 -1.63
C ALA A 647 4.50 26.86 -3.00
N ASP A 648 4.59 27.65 -4.08
CA ASP A 648 4.58 27.20 -5.46
C ASP A 648 5.84 27.64 -6.23
N PHE A 649 5.90 27.35 -7.53
CA PHE A 649 7.00 27.79 -8.39
C PHE A 649 7.11 29.30 -8.48
N VAL A 650 5.99 30.01 -8.52
CA VAL A 650 5.98 31.48 -8.65
C VAL A 650 6.50 32.11 -7.37
N GLU A 651 6.05 31.62 -6.22
CA GLU A 651 6.57 32.06 -4.91
C GLU A 651 8.04 31.74 -4.73
N ALA A 652 8.53 30.59 -5.22
CA ALA A 652 9.96 30.27 -5.23
C ALA A 652 10.81 31.27 -6.00
N VAL A 653 10.21 32.02 -6.94
CA VAL A 653 10.88 33.09 -7.68
C VAL A 653 10.78 34.42 -6.96
N VAL A 654 9.59 34.79 -6.45
CA VAL A 654 9.30 36.16 -5.98
C VAL A 654 9.44 36.33 -4.47
N ASP A 655 9.20 35.30 -3.68
CA ASP A 655 9.30 35.29 -2.21
C ASP A 655 10.71 34.98 -1.74
N SER A 656 11.27 35.79 -0.84
CA SER A 656 12.64 35.64 -0.36
C SER A 656 12.83 34.40 0.53
N HIS A 657 11.81 34.06 1.33
CA HIS A 657 11.88 32.94 2.25
C HIS A 657 11.81 31.62 1.49
N VAL A 658 10.81 31.47 0.59
CA VAL A 658 10.66 30.29 -0.26
C VAL A 658 11.90 30.09 -1.16
N GLN A 659 12.41 31.18 -1.77
CA GLN A 659 13.62 31.13 -2.58
C GLN A 659 14.84 30.68 -1.76
N HIS A 660 15.01 31.20 -0.54
CA HIS A 660 16.09 30.78 0.35
C HIS A 660 16.01 29.26 0.61
N GLY A 661 14.82 28.71 0.85
CA GLY A 661 14.59 27.28 1.00
C GLY A 661 15.02 26.50 -0.23
N VAL A 662 14.59 26.93 -1.43
CA VAL A 662 14.94 26.29 -2.69
C VAL A 662 16.45 26.34 -2.94
N VAL A 663 17.10 27.48 -2.70
CA VAL A 663 18.57 27.64 -2.87
C VAL A 663 19.33 26.76 -1.91
N THR A 664 18.90 26.67 -0.65
CA THR A 664 19.52 25.84 0.40
C THR A 664 19.41 24.34 0.09
N ALA A 665 18.28 23.91 -0.46
CA ALA A 665 18.06 22.52 -0.84
C ALA A 665 18.88 22.08 -2.07
N ASN A 666 19.43 23.01 -2.85
CA ASN A 666 20.17 22.72 -4.07
C ASN A 666 21.65 23.01 -3.90
N ARG A 667 22.52 22.18 -4.48
CA ARG A 667 23.94 22.47 -4.58
C ARG A 667 24.17 23.64 -5.54
N GLN A 668 24.98 24.58 -5.14
CA GLN A 668 25.49 25.59 -6.07
C GLN A 668 26.24 24.89 -7.21
N ARG A 669 25.84 25.14 -8.42
CA ARG A 669 26.51 24.65 -9.60
C ARG A 669 27.39 25.77 -10.18
N PRO A 670 28.55 25.44 -10.78
CA PRO A 670 29.33 26.44 -11.49
C PRO A 670 28.45 27.05 -12.60
N GLU A 671 28.61 28.36 -12.82
CA GLU A 671 27.87 29.04 -13.87
C GLU A 671 28.18 28.44 -15.25
N PRO A 672 27.16 28.23 -16.07
CA PRO A 672 27.37 27.71 -17.40
C PRO A 672 28.11 28.73 -18.24
N THR A 673 29.01 28.26 -19.10
CA THR A 673 29.80 29.08 -20.04
C THR A 673 29.43 28.79 -21.48
N GLY A 674 29.78 29.70 -22.39
CA GLY A 674 29.60 29.53 -23.84
C GLY A 674 28.11 29.40 -24.26
N PRO A 675 27.78 28.52 -25.22
CA PRO A 675 26.42 28.41 -25.77
C PRO A 675 25.35 28.07 -24.73
N LYS A 676 25.72 27.39 -23.64
CA LYS A 676 24.79 27.08 -22.53
C LYS A 676 24.43 28.32 -21.73
N ALA A 677 25.37 29.23 -21.53
CA ALA A 677 25.13 30.53 -20.87
C ALA A 677 24.21 31.41 -21.72
N ALA A 678 24.44 31.50 -23.03
CA ALA A 678 23.59 32.25 -23.95
C ALA A 678 22.14 31.71 -23.97
N ALA A 679 21.96 30.39 -24.09
CA ALA A 679 20.65 29.77 -24.05
C ALA A 679 19.93 29.96 -22.70
N ARG A 680 20.67 30.00 -21.59
CA ARG A 680 20.11 30.30 -20.24
C ARG A 680 19.64 31.75 -20.18
N ALA A 681 20.46 32.70 -20.62
CA ALA A 681 20.12 34.12 -20.63
C ALA A 681 18.90 34.43 -21.51
N GLU A 682 18.80 33.81 -22.68
CA GLU A 682 17.64 33.95 -23.58
C GLU A 682 16.35 33.45 -22.90
N ARG A 683 16.42 32.26 -22.27
CA ARG A 683 15.25 31.71 -21.54
C ARG A 683 14.81 32.61 -20.38
N LEU A 684 15.77 33.15 -19.61
CA LEU A 684 15.47 34.08 -18.53
C LEU A 684 14.82 35.36 -19.07
N SER A 685 15.35 35.95 -20.15
CA SER A 685 14.75 37.12 -20.80
C SER A 685 13.35 36.85 -21.33
N ARG A 686 13.10 35.66 -21.90
CA ARG A 686 11.78 35.23 -22.38
C ARG A 686 10.80 35.06 -21.22
N ALA A 687 11.22 34.46 -20.09
CA ALA A 687 10.42 34.32 -18.91
C ALA A 687 10.02 35.66 -18.30
N LEU A 688 10.94 36.59 -18.21
CA LEU A 688 10.71 37.96 -17.72
C LEU A 688 9.68 38.71 -18.56
N ALA A 689 9.83 38.60 -19.89
CA ALA A 689 8.99 39.33 -20.86
C ALA A 689 7.55 38.76 -20.95
N ARG A 690 7.37 37.45 -20.80
CA ARG A 690 6.09 36.77 -21.05
C ARG A 690 5.32 36.38 -19.78
N GLY A 691 5.96 36.43 -18.61
CA GLY A 691 5.34 36.08 -17.33
C GLY A 691 5.51 34.59 -16.93
N PRO A 692 5.04 34.23 -15.71
CA PRO A 692 5.25 32.91 -15.14
C PRO A 692 4.60 31.76 -15.94
N GLU A 693 3.44 32.00 -16.55
CA GLU A 693 2.71 30.97 -17.30
C GLU A 693 3.41 30.55 -18.61
N ALA A 694 4.20 31.44 -19.21
CA ALA A 694 4.95 31.17 -20.41
C ALA A 694 6.22 30.32 -20.18
N VAL A 695 6.54 30.04 -18.93
CA VAL A 695 7.67 29.18 -18.55
C VAL A 695 7.28 27.71 -18.69
N GLU A 696 7.87 27.00 -19.63
CA GLU A 696 7.61 25.58 -19.86
C GLU A 696 7.86 24.73 -18.61
N LEU A 697 7.04 23.71 -18.38
CA LEU A 697 7.07 22.83 -17.20
C LEU A 697 8.48 22.23 -16.94
N GLU A 698 9.12 21.72 -17.98
CA GLU A 698 10.47 21.15 -17.86
C GLU A 698 11.51 22.19 -17.46
N TRP A 699 11.35 23.42 -17.96
CA TRP A 699 12.26 24.49 -17.60
C TRP A 699 12.02 25.03 -16.19
N ARG A 700 10.76 25.08 -15.70
CA ARG A 700 10.45 25.39 -14.28
C ARG A 700 11.20 24.42 -13.35
N LEU A 701 11.15 23.12 -13.65
CA LEU A 701 11.87 22.11 -12.87
C LEU A 701 13.40 22.30 -12.87
N ARG A 702 13.96 22.70 -14.02
CA ARG A 702 15.41 22.97 -14.15
C ARG A 702 15.80 24.24 -13.43
N LEU A 703 14.96 25.28 -13.50
CA LEU A 703 15.19 26.57 -12.85
C LEU A 703 15.24 26.44 -11.33
N LEU A 704 14.36 25.66 -10.72
CA LEU A 704 14.43 25.34 -9.30
C LEU A 704 15.73 24.60 -8.88
N GLY A 705 16.48 24.04 -9.80
CA GLY A 705 17.80 23.45 -9.58
C GLY A 705 18.97 24.32 -9.99
N ASP A 706 18.72 25.50 -10.57
CA ASP A 706 19.72 26.50 -11.01
C ASP A 706 19.61 27.73 -10.11
N THR A 707 20.32 27.66 -8.97
CA THR A 707 20.25 28.70 -7.93
C THR A 707 20.68 30.08 -8.44
N GLY A 708 21.66 30.14 -9.36
CA GLY A 708 22.11 31.40 -9.97
C GLY A 708 21.08 32.00 -10.94
N ALA A 709 20.40 31.16 -11.75
CA ALA A 709 19.30 31.62 -12.61
C ALA A 709 18.12 32.12 -11.82
N LEU A 710 17.77 31.42 -10.74
CA LEU A 710 16.67 31.79 -9.85
C LEU A 710 16.92 33.13 -9.17
N ALA A 711 18.15 33.36 -8.67
CA ALA A 711 18.55 34.62 -8.08
C ALA A 711 18.54 35.76 -9.10
N GLN A 712 19.06 35.54 -10.32
CA GLN A 712 19.05 36.54 -11.40
C GLN A 712 17.61 36.92 -11.83
N LEU A 713 16.70 35.92 -11.90
CA LEU A 713 15.28 36.16 -12.24
C LEU A 713 14.62 37.06 -11.21
N ARG A 714 14.83 36.77 -9.94
CA ARG A 714 14.31 37.54 -8.82
C ARG A 714 14.86 38.97 -8.82
N ASP A 715 16.20 39.14 -8.91
CA ASP A 715 16.84 40.46 -8.89
C ASP A 715 16.23 41.39 -9.97
N ARG A 716 16.02 40.86 -11.18
CA ARG A 716 15.38 41.60 -12.28
C ARG A 716 13.89 41.90 -12.01
N ILE A 717 13.15 41.01 -11.34
CA ILE A 717 11.76 41.29 -10.91
C ILE A 717 11.78 42.38 -9.84
N GLU A 718 12.73 42.37 -8.92
CA GLU A 718 12.89 43.40 -7.89
C GLU A 718 13.19 44.78 -8.50
N ARG A 719 13.96 44.83 -9.55
CA ARG A 719 14.24 46.07 -10.33
C ARG A 719 13.10 46.48 -11.26
N ARG A 720 11.96 45.78 -11.22
CA ARG A 720 10.80 45.98 -12.10
C ARG A 720 11.07 45.79 -13.60
N GLU A 721 12.07 45.02 -13.96
CA GLU A 721 12.44 44.66 -15.35
C GLU A 721 11.63 43.45 -15.87
N ALA A 722 10.44 43.19 -15.35
CA ALA A 722 9.64 42.00 -15.62
C ALA A 722 8.21 42.34 -16.02
N ASN A 723 7.55 41.38 -16.68
CA ASN A 723 6.12 41.47 -17.04
C ASN A 723 5.22 41.76 -15.82
N ALA A 724 4.09 42.44 -16.05
CA ALA A 724 3.12 42.78 -15.03
C ALA A 724 2.65 41.58 -14.19
N ALA A 725 2.56 40.39 -14.78
CA ALA A 725 2.17 39.17 -14.07
C ALA A 725 3.15 38.76 -12.96
N TRP A 726 4.46 38.93 -13.17
CA TRP A 726 5.48 38.71 -12.12
C TRP A 726 5.40 39.77 -11.01
N LEU A 727 5.15 41.01 -11.39
CA LEU A 727 5.01 42.11 -10.43
C LEU A 727 3.75 41.96 -9.57
N GLN A 728 2.63 41.50 -10.17
CA GLN A 728 1.42 41.17 -9.44
C GLN A 728 1.62 39.99 -8.49
N ALA A 729 2.32 38.93 -8.93
CA ALA A 729 2.64 37.80 -8.09
C ALA A 729 3.49 38.24 -6.87
N LYS A 730 4.49 39.10 -7.08
CA LYS A 730 5.28 39.67 -5.98
C LYS A 730 4.42 40.50 -5.00
N GLY A 731 3.45 41.28 -5.50
CA GLY A 731 2.58 42.08 -4.66
C GLY A 731 1.57 41.26 -3.82
N ARG A 732 1.34 40.01 -4.16
CA ARG A 732 0.49 39.06 -3.38
C ARG A 732 1.24 38.36 -2.25
N CYS A 733 2.59 38.32 -2.32
CA CYS A 733 3.37 37.74 -1.24
C CYS A 733 3.36 38.69 -0.04
N PRO A 734 2.93 38.25 1.18
CA PRO A 734 3.01 39.07 2.36
C PRO A 734 4.48 39.43 2.60
N ALA A 735 4.73 40.72 2.80
CA ALA A 735 6.08 41.20 3.06
C ALA A 735 6.63 40.44 4.29
N ALA A 736 7.85 39.93 4.15
CA ALA A 736 8.55 39.12 5.17
C ALA A 736 8.75 39.83 6.53
N GLU A 737 8.36 41.11 6.65
CA GLU A 737 8.39 41.89 7.88
C GLU A 737 7.23 41.59 8.85
N ALA A 738 6.08 41.11 8.38
CA ALA A 738 4.93 40.80 9.24
C ALA A 738 5.11 39.48 10.03
N MET A 739 5.97 38.56 9.58
CA MET A 739 6.20 37.26 10.24
C MET A 739 7.36 37.23 11.25
N ARG A 740 8.03 38.33 11.49
CA ARG A 740 9.13 38.38 12.47
C ARG A 740 8.69 38.53 13.92
N HIS A 741 7.41 38.66 14.22
CA HIS A 741 6.90 39.01 15.54
C HIS A 741 5.99 38.00 16.24
N GLU A 742 5.91 36.75 15.80
CA GLU A 742 5.38 35.71 16.68
C GLU A 742 6.47 34.64 16.98
N PRO A 743 7.08 34.70 18.16
CA PRO A 743 7.90 33.62 18.64
C PRO A 743 6.99 32.42 18.92
N LEU A 744 7.24 31.30 18.24
CA LEU A 744 6.62 29.96 18.44
C LEU A 744 6.90 29.38 19.84
N GLY A 745 7.08 30.23 20.88
CA GLY A 745 7.60 29.87 22.22
C GLY A 745 6.60 29.85 23.37
N GLU A 746 5.38 30.37 23.23
CA GLU A 746 4.55 30.61 24.43
C GLU A 746 3.23 29.82 24.54
N ALA A 747 3.08 28.68 23.86
CA ALA A 747 1.90 27.82 24.05
C ALA A 747 2.25 26.44 24.64
N LEU A 748 3.17 26.38 25.60
CA LEU A 748 3.61 25.11 26.19
C LEU A 748 3.36 25.03 27.70
N HIS A 749 2.23 25.46 28.23
CA HIS A 749 1.73 24.94 29.51
C HIS A 749 0.24 25.28 29.69
N PRO A 750 -0.69 24.29 29.64
CA PRO A 750 -1.94 24.44 30.37
C PRO A 750 -1.63 24.29 31.89
N PRO A 751 -2.25 25.07 32.77
CA PRO A 751 -2.04 24.92 34.20
C PRO A 751 -2.63 23.59 34.67
N LEU A 752 -1.82 22.83 35.37
CA LEU A 752 -2.26 21.73 36.21
C LEU A 752 -3.19 22.32 37.29
N SER A 753 -4.49 22.09 37.14
CA SER A 753 -5.45 22.30 38.23
C SER A 753 -5.77 20.95 38.86
N SER A 754 -5.45 20.86 40.13
CA SER A 754 -5.80 19.96 41.24
C SER A 754 -6.93 18.93 40.99
#